data_84213beb4a6e79e7923d11b5ab26e276
#
_entry.id   84213beb4a6e79e7923d11b5ab26e276
#
_cell.length_a   1.000
_cell.length_b   1.000
_cell.length_c   1.000
_cell.angle_alpha   90.00
_cell.angle_beta   90.00
_cell.angle_gamma   90.00
#
_symmetry.space_group_name_H-M   'P 1'
#
loop_
_entity.id
_entity.type
_entity.pdbx_description
1 polymer ?
#
loop_
_entity_poly.entity_id
_entity_poly.type
_entity_poly.pdbx_seq_one_letter_code
_entity_poly.pdbx_strand_id
1 'polypeptide(L)'
;MPHRWIRWPRPTGLAYGADYNPEQWPRQVWAEDVKLMREAGVNLVSVGVFSWARLQPTPTTWDFGWLDEVLDLLHEGGVAVSLGTATASPPPWLTHAYPEVLPVDRLGHRVHHGGRQAWCPSSPVYREHALRLCEKMAERYGSHPALALWHVSNELGCHNARCYCDVSAAAFRRWLRDRYGTLDALNAAWGTDFWSQVYSDWEQILPPRLAASYVNPTQQLDFARFCSDELRAQLRAERDVLRRLTPDVPVTTNFMIMGETKDMNYADWAQDVDLVANDHYPDGALPHPEIELAFSADLTRGVAGGRPWLLLEHATSAVNWQPVNLAKPAGALRLNSLAHVARGADGACFFQWRASRAGAEKYHSGMLPHAGTDSKTWREAVALGRDMAALAEIAGSRVRAEVALLFDWEAWWAAELDSHPSEHIRYRRIALGWYEALWRAGVTVDVVPPSVDLSGYRLVLAPTLHLVTDATAGRIAGYVESGGHLLVTYFSGIVDENDHIRLGGYPGAFHAVLGVRTEEFFPLPPGATVAVHPVATSPAWTASTWTELMSTTTAEAVARYADGPLAGVPAVTVNTCGAGRAWYVATQLDPAATAALLARVLGEAAVSPAAEATPGVEVVRRRSPEADYLFALNHTA
;
A
#
# COMPACT_ATOMS: atom_id res chain seq x y z
N MET A 1 2.78 -20.59 -11.16
CA MET A 1 4.18 -20.87 -11.58
C MET A 1 5.07 -20.43 -10.45
N PRO A 2 6.18 -21.12 -10.12
CA PRO A 2 7.10 -20.63 -9.11
C PRO A 2 7.65 -19.28 -9.58
N HIS A 3 7.50 -18.27 -8.74
CA HIS A 3 8.02 -16.93 -9.02
C HIS A 3 9.51 -17.04 -9.32
N ARG A 4 9.93 -16.68 -10.53
CA ARG A 4 11.34 -16.58 -10.89
C ARG A 4 11.93 -15.42 -10.09
N TRP A 5 12.61 -15.73 -9.01
CA TRP A 5 13.50 -14.79 -8.35
C TRP A 5 14.60 -14.45 -9.33
N ILE A 6 14.54 -13.25 -9.82
CA ILE A 6 15.63 -12.73 -10.59
C ILE A 6 16.63 -12.23 -9.55
N ARG A 7 17.79 -12.91 -9.49
CA ARG A 7 18.99 -12.23 -9.04
C ARG A 7 19.07 -10.96 -9.86
N TRP A 8 19.13 -9.81 -9.19
CA TRP A 8 19.39 -8.54 -9.86
C TRP A 8 20.46 -8.77 -10.92
N PRO A 9 20.18 -8.68 -12.21
CA PRO A 9 21.24 -8.87 -13.19
C PRO A 9 22.26 -7.74 -13.13
N ARG A 10 21.90 -6.60 -12.54
CA ARG A 10 22.72 -5.39 -12.31
C ARG A 10 21.89 -4.35 -11.57
N PRO A 11 22.38 -3.67 -10.54
CA PRO A 11 23.74 -3.67 -9.97
C PRO A 11 23.96 -4.84 -9.00
N THR A 12 25.21 -5.18 -8.76
CA THR A 12 25.58 -6.07 -7.67
C THR A 12 25.42 -5.29 -6.36
N GLY A 13 24.51 -5.71 -5.48
CA GLY A 13 24.24 -5.04 -4.21
C GLY A 13 22.89 -4.33 -4.19
N LEU A 14 22.80 -3.23 -3.44
CA LEU A 14 21.58 -2.45 -3.32
C LEU A 14 21.42 -1.49 -4.50
N ALA A 15 20.17 -1.33 -4.98
CA ALA A 15 19.85 -0.30 -5.97
C ALA A 15 19.88 1.09 -5.33
N TYR A 16 20.46 2.05 -6.05
CA TYR A 16 20.53 3.44 -5.65
C TYR A 16 20.42 4.36 -6.85
N GLY A 17 19.45 5.27 -6.85
CA GLY A 17 19.25 6.16 -7.97
C GLY A 17 17.98 6.98 -7.92
N ALA A 18 17.39 7.22 -9.08
CA ALA A 18 16.23 8.11 -9.18
C ALA A 18 15.50 7.99 -10.51
N ASP A 19 14.33 8.59 -10.58
CA ASP A 19 13.67 8.91 -11.83
C ASP A 19 14.49 9.95 -12.59
N TYR A 20 14.83 9.62 -13.81
CA TYR A 20 15.61 10.47 -14.70
C TYR A 20 14.76 10.90 -15.90
N ASN A 21 14.54 12.20 -16.04
CA ASN A 21 13.72 12.81 -17.08
C ASN A 21 14.60 13.63 -18.05
N PRO A 22 15.47 12.99 -18.86
CA PRO A 22 16.39 13.68 -19.76
C PRO A 22 15.68 14.52 -20.81
N GLU A 23 14.46 14.15 -21.17
CA GLU A 23 13.61 14.86 -22.14
C GLU A 23 13.23 16.28 -21.70
N GLN A 24 13.37 16.60 -20.42
CA GLN A 24 13.15 17.95 -19.87
C GLN A 24 14.37 18.87 -20.06
N TRP A 25 15.51 18.33 -20.48
CA TRP A 25 16.78 19.02 -20.51
C TRP A 25 17.43 19.01 -21.88
N PRO A 26 18.24 20.06 -22.24
CA PRO A 26 19.01 20.04 -23.46
C PRO A 26 20.02 18.88 -23.48
N ARG A 27 20.27 18.33 -24.68
CA ARG A 27 21.17 17.18 -24.90
C ARG A 27 22.55 17.30 -24.21
N GLN A 28 23.08 18.54 -24.16
CA GLN A 28 24.38 18.79 -23.53
C GLN A 28 24.44 18.48 -22.04
N VAL A 29 23.27 18.47 -21.37
CA VAL A 29 23.16 18.15 -19.93
C VAL A 29 23.27 16.66 -19.66
N TRP A 30 22.92 15.78 -20.62
CA TRP A 30 22.84 14.34 -20.39
C TRP A 30 24.18 13.71 -20.02
N ALA A 31 25.27 14.09 -20.72
CA ALA A 31 26.61 13.59 -20.40
C ALA A 31 27.12 14.09 -19.04
N GLU A 32 26.76 15.34 -18.66
CA GLU A 32 27.04 15.87 -17.32
C GLU A 32 26.27 15.09 -16.25
N ASP A 33 24.99 14.79 -16.49
CA ASP A 33 24.16 14.03 -15.57
C ASP A 33 24.75 12.64 -15.30
N VAL A 34 25.15 11.89 -16.33
CA VAL A 34 25.77 10.57 -16.18
C VAL A 34 27.10 10.67 -15.38
N LYS A 35 27.90 11.70 -15.60
CA LYS A 35 29.11 11.95 -14.79
C LYS A 35 28.78 12.17 -13.32
N LEU A 36 27.77 13.01 -13.02
CA LEU A 36 27.33 13.29 -11.66
C LEU A 36 26.62 12.08 -11.01
N MET A 37 25.89 11.27 -11.77
CA MET A 37 25.33 9.99 -11.29
C MET A 37 26.43 9.07 -10.77
N ARG A 38 27.53 8.93 -11.51
CA ARG A 38 28.69 8.14 -11.06
C ARG A 38 29.34 8.70 -9.80
N GLU A 39 29.45 10.04 -9.69
CA GLU A 39 29.97 10.70 -8.49
C GLU A 39 29.07 10.43 -7.27
N ALA A 40 27.75 10.43 -7.46
CA ALA A 40 26.78 10.14 -6.41
C ALA A 40 26.63 8.64 -6.09
N GLY A 41 27.26 7.75 -6.86
CA GLY A 41 27.15 6.30 -6.67
C GLY A 41 25.83 5.72 -7.21
N VAL A 42 25.14 6.45 -8.10
CA VAL A 42 23.91 5.98 -8.75
C VAL A 42 24.22 4.79 -9.65
N ASN A 43 23.42 3.75 -9.53
CA ASN A 43 23.57 2.50 -10.28
C ASN A 43 22.29 2.04 -10.99
N LEU A 44 21.14 2.68 -10.70
CA LEU A 44 19.85 2.43 -11.34
C LEU A 44 19.08 3.75 -11.53
N VAL A 45 18.49 3.96 -12.71
CA VAL A 45 17.56 5.08 -12.94
C VAL A 45 16.31 4.60 -13.66
N SER A 46 15.14 5.19 -13.31
CA SER A 46 13.92 5.02 -14.10
C SER A 46 13.92 6.06 -15.23
N VAL A 47 13.66 5.65 -16.47
CA VAL A 47 13.68 6.51 -17.65
C VAL A 47 12.42 6.30 -18.48
N GLY A 48 11.91 7.36 -19.09
CA GLY A 48 10.85 7.29 -20.10
C GLY A 48 9.44 7.19 -19.55
N VAL A 49 9.22 7.35 -18.24
CA VAL A 49 7.94 7.14 -17.56
C VAL A 49 6.80 7.96 -18.17
N PHE A 50 7.03 9.25 -18.45
CA PHE A 50 6.02 10.18 -19.01
C PHE A 50 6.31 10.60 -20.45
N SER A 51 7.09 9.82 -21.20
CA SER A 51 7.65 10.23 -22.49
C SER A 51 6.79 9.91 -23.71
N TRP A 52 5.52 9.44 -23.56
CA TRP A 52 4.69 9.00 -24.69
C TRP A 52 4.61 10.01 -25.82
N ALA A 53 4.24 11.25 -25.52
CA ALA A 53 4.10 12.31 -26.55
C ALA A 53 5.42 12.61 -27.28
N ARG A 54 6.57 12.37 -26.65
CA ARG A 54 7.88 12.53 -27.26
C ARG A 54 8.30 11.33 -28.09
N LEU A 55 7.94 10.14 -27.65
CA LEU A 55 8.19 8.88 -28.40
C LEU A 55 7.25 8.74 -29.59
N GLN A 56 6.01 9.24 -29.46
CA GLN A 56 4.98 9.22 -30.50
C GLN A 56 4.33 10.60 -30.63
N PRO A 57 4.98 11.56 -31.32
CA PRO A 57 4.49 12.94 -31.47
C PRO A 57 3.16 13.05 -32.20
N THR A 58 2.87 12.12 -33.12
CA THR A 58 1.60 12.02 -33.86
C THR A 58 1.13 10.56 -33.92
N PRO A 59 -0.11 10.29 -34.30
CA PRO A 59 -0.61 8.90 -34.41
C PRO A 59 0.25 7.96 -35.25
N THR A 60 1.00 8.50 -36.21
CA THR A 60 1.77 7.74 -37.20
C THR A 60 3.28 7.94 -37.13
N THR A 61 3.77 8.91 -36.33
CA THR A 61 5.20 9.24 -36.25
C THR A 61 5.79 8.76 -34.93
N TRP A 62 6.96 8.12 -35.02
CA TRP A 62 7.73 7.65 -33.88
C TRP A 62 9.10 8.34 -33.85
N ASP A 63 9.58 8.74 -32.68
CA ASP A 63 10.89 9.32 -32.43
C ASP A 63 11.55 8.68 -31.22
N PHE A 64 12.43 7.72 -31.48
CA PHE A 64 13.20 7.01 -30.46
C PHE A 64 14.64 7.50 -30.34
N GLY A 65 15.12 8.32 -31.27
CA GLY A 65 16.55 8.65 -31.38
C GLY A 65 17.14 9.30 -30.14
N TRP A 66 16.37 10.12 -29.44
CA TRP A 66 16.80 10.73 -28.18
C TRP A 66 16.95 9.71 -27.05
N LEU A 67 16.04 8.70 -27.00
CA LEU A 67 16.07 7.66 -25.96
C LEU A 67 17.18 6.65 -26.22
N ASP A 68 17.46 6.33 -27.50
CA ASP A 68 18.61 5.50 -27.89
C ASP A 68 19.90 6.08 -27.31
N GLU A 69 20.14 7.36 -27.55
CA GLU A 69 21.34 8.07 -27.07
C GLU A 69 21.43 8.11 -25.53
N VAL A 70 20.31 8.34 -24.85
CA VAL A 70 20.29 8.36 -23.38
C VAL A 70 20.61 6.98 -22.80
N LEU A 71 20.05 5.91 -23.38
CA LEU A 71 20.33 4.56 -22.91
C LEU A 71 21.79 4.15 -23.18
N ASP A 72 22.35 4.53 -24.32
CA ASP A 72 23.78 4.30 -24.63
C ASP A 72 24.68 5.04 -23.61
N LEU A 73 24.42 6.31 -23.35
CA LEU A 73 25.16 7.10 -22.35
C LEU A 73 25.09 6.50 -20.94
N LEU A 74 23.91 6.04 -20.51
CA LEU A 74 23.73 5.38 -19.21
C LEU A 74 24.50 4.06 -19.16
N HIS A 75 24.45 3.26 -20.24
CA HIS A 75 25.22 2.03 -20.34
C HIS A 75 26.73 2.26 -20.23
N GLU A 76 27.26 3.21 -21.02
CA GLU A 76 28.68 3.62 -20.96
C GLU A 76 29.07 4.16 -19.58
N GLY A 77 28.14 4.82 -18.91
CA GLY A 77 28.28 5.29 -17.52
C GLY A 77 28.22 4.20 -16.47
N GLY A 78 27.83 2.96 -16.81
CA GLY A 78 27.66 1.85 -15.89
C GLY A 78 26.37 1.95 -15.06
N VAL A 79 25.40 2.75 -15.49
CA VAL A 79 24.09 2.93 -14.84
C VAL A 79 23.04 2.03 -15.51
N ALA A 80 22.42 1.17 -14.72
CA ALA A 80 21.32 0.32 -15.17
C ALA A 80 20.01 1.11 -15.30
N VAL A 81 19.08 0.61 -16.11
CA VAL A 81 17.82 1.31 -16.40
C VAL A 81 16.62 0.46 -16.03
N SER A 82 15.71 1.04 -15.24
CA SER A 82 14.31 0.67 -15.11
C SER A 82 13.54 1.44 -16.18
N LEU A 83 13.24 0.79 -17.31
CA LEU A 83 12.66 1.46 -18.46
C LEU A 83 11.14 1.49 -18.36
N GLY A 84 10.56 2.69 -18.33
CA GLY A 84 9.12 2.91 -18.35
C GLY A 84 8.49 2.46 -19.67
N THR A 85 7.29 1.87 -19.62
CA THR A 85 6.49 1.63 -20.84
C THR A 85 5.95 2.93 -21.44
N ALA A 86 6.16 4.06 -20.76
CA ALA A 86 5.75 5.42 -21.11
C ALA A 86 4.21 5.62 -21.20
N THR A 87 3.42 4.70 -20.71
CA THR A 87 1.96 4.69 -20.87
C THR A 87 1.21 5.49 -19.80
N ALA A 88 1.89 6.00 -18.77
CA ALA A 88 1.27 6.67 -17.63
C ALA A 88 0.37 7.86 -18.02
N SER A 89 0.77 8.64 -19.02
CA SER A 89 -0.02 9.77 -19.51
C SER A 89 -0.20 9.72 -21.03
N PRO A 90 -1.45 9.63 -21.52
CA PRO A 90 -1.72 9.63 -22.96
C PRO A 90 -1.32 10.96 -23.57
N PRO A 91 -0.81 10.97 -24.82
CA PRO A 91 -0.46 12.19 -25.52
C PRO A 91 -1.71 13.00 -25.90
N PRO A 92 -1.61 14.34 -26.02
CA PRO A 92 -2.74 15.19 -26.34
C PRO A 92 -3.48 14.82 -27.64
N TRP A 93 -2.77 14.30 -28.64
CA TRP A 93 -3.40 13.89 -29.87
C TRP A 93 -4.38 12.72 -29.68
N LEU A 94 -4.09 11.81 -28.71
CA LEU A 94 -4.96 10.65 -28.42
C LEU A 94 -6.26 11.10 -27.79
N THR A 95 -6.18 11.91 -26.73
CA THR A 95 -7.37 12.41 -26.02
C THR A 95 -8.17 13.42 -26.85
N HIS A 96 -7.52 14.11 -27.82
CA HIS A 96 -8.21 14.98 -28.78
C HIS A 96 -8.98 14.16 -29.83
N ALA A 97 -8.38 13.10 -30.37
CA ALA A 97 -9.01 12.26 -31.37
C ALA A 97 -10.12 11.36 -30.78
N TYR A 98 -9.96 10.95 -29.52
CA TYR A 98 -10.85 10.02 -28.82
C TYR A 98 -11.22 10.57 -27.43
N PRO A 99 -12.11 11.57 -27.34
CA PRO A 99 -12.47 12.19 -26.05
C PRO A 99 -13.09 11.24 -25.03
N GLU A 100 -13.62 10.09 -25.47
CA GLU A 100 -14.14 9.01 -24.60
C GLU A 100 -13.05 8.28 -23.79
N VAL A 101 -11.79 8.48 -24.14
CA VAL A 101 -10.64 8.00 -23.33
C VAL A 101 -10.58 8.71 -21.98
N LEU A 102 -11.04 9.96 -21.93
CA LEU A 102 -10.98 10.79 -20.71
C LEU A 102 -11.92 10.27 -19.62
N PRO A 103 -11.49 10.21 -18.35
CA PRO A 103 -12.30 9.72 -17.25
C PRO A 103 -13.43 10.69 -16.90
N VAL A 104 -14.46 10.15 -16.23
CA VAL A 104 -15.59 10.91 -15.72
C VAL A 104 -15.68 10.67 -14.21
N ASP A 105 -15.83 11.73 -13.42
CA ASP A 105 -15.97 11.66 -11.98
C ASP A 105 -17.36 11.18 -11.53
N ARG A 106 -17.57 11.00 -10.22
CA ARG A 106 -18.86 10.56 -9.66
C ARG A 106 -20.01 11.55 -9.94
N LEU A 107 -19.70 12.82 -10.15
CA LEU A 107 -20.66 13.89 -10.43
C LEU A 107 -21.02 14.00 -11.92
N GLY A 108 -20.36 13.22 -12.78
CA GLY A 108 -20.56 13.23 -14.22
C GLY A 108 -19.69 14.24 -14.98
N HIS A 109 -18.73 14.89 -14.32
CA HIS A 109 -17.81 15.79 -14.98
C HIS A 109 -16.69 15.02 -15.67
N ARG A 110 -16.42 15.36 -16.93
CA ARG A 110 -15.27 14.82 -17.65
C ARG A 110 -13.99 15.48 -17.18
N VAL A 111 -13.01 14.66 -16.77
CA VAL A 111 -11.67 15.11 -16.42
C VAL A 111 -10.87 15.28 -17.70
N HIS A 112 -10.33 16.46 -17.96
CA HIS A 112 -9.61 16.77 -19.20
C HIS A 112 -8.11 16.48 -19.08
N HIS A 113 -7.44 16.38 -20.24
CA HIS A 113 -5.98 16.31 -20.32
C HIS A 113 -5.33 17.61 -19.81
N GLY A 114 -4.03 17.54 -19.51
CA GLY A 114 -3.26 18.68 -18.98
C GLY A 114 -2.66 18.39 -17.61
N GLY A 115 -3.17 17.35 -16.93
CA GLY A 115 -2.50 16.65 -15.84
C GLY A 115 -2.04 15.27 -16.29
N ARG A 116 -1.42 14.51 -15.38
CA ARG A 116 -1.05 13.11 -15.65
C ARG A 116 -2.24 12.17 -15.50
N GLN A 117 -2.17 10.98 -16.10
CA GLN A 117 -3.15 9.87 -15.97
C GLN A 117 -4.60 10.23 -16.37
N ALA A 118 -4.77 11.13 -17.35
CA ALA A 118 -6.09 11.50 -17.85
C ALA A 118 -6.65 10.45 -18.81
N TRP A 119 -6.93 9.23 -18.32
CA TRP A 119 -7.49 8.13 -19.08
C TRP A 119 -8.38 7.23 -18.22
N CYS A 120 -9.46 6.71 -18.83
CA CYS A 120 -10.37 5.76 -18.21
C CYS A 120 -9.75 4.36 -18.19
N PRO A 121 -9.65 3.68 -17.03
CA PRO A 121 -9.08 2.33 -16.95
C PRO A 121 -9.79 1.28 -17.82
N SER A 122 -11.08 1.47 -18.09
CA SER A 122 -11.88 0.57 -18.93
C SER A 122 -11.84 0.92 -20.42
N SER A 123 -11.09 1.95 -20.84
CA SER A 123 -11.06 2.39 -22.25
C SER A 123 -10.34 1.39 -23.15
N PRO A 124 -11.02 0.74 -24.11
CA PRO A 124 -10.36 -0.15 -25.07
C PRO A 124 -9.44 0.63 -26.02
N VAL A 125 -9.78 1.87 -26.34
CA VAL A 125 -8.96 2.74 -27.21
C VAL A 125 -7.63 3.07 -26.54
N TYR A 126 -7.67 3.49 -25.25
CA TYR A 126 -6.44 3.72 -24.50
C TYR A 126 -5.58 2.44 -24.47
N ARG A 127 -6.18 1.31 -24.10
CA ARG A 127 -5.47 0.02 -23.98
C ARG A 127 -4.81 -0.39 -25.29
N GLU A 128 -5.49 -0.28 -26.41
CA GLU A 128 -4.93 -0.59 -27.75
C GLU A 128 -3.68 0.25 -28.03
N HIS A 129 -3.76 1.57 -27.84
CA HIS A 129 -2.64 2.47 -28.10
C HIS A 129 -1.48 2.26 -27.11
N ALA A 130 -1.78 2.03 -25.83
CA ALA A 130 -0.78 1.75 -24.81
C ALA A 130 -0.01 0.45 -25.09
N LEU A 131 -0.72 -0.62 -25.46
CA LEU A 131 -0.07 -1.90 -25.80
C LEU A 131 0.80 -1.78 -27.06
N ARG A 132 0.37 -1.00 -28.04
CA ARG A 132 1.17 -0.73 -29.25
C ARG A 132 2.46 0.02 -28.91
N LEU A 133 2.41 1.01 -28.00
CA LEU A 133 3.62 1.69 -27.53
C LEU A 133 4.52 0.71 -26.76
N CYS A 134 3.96 -0.04 -25.83
CA CYS A 134 4.68 -1.05 -25.04
C CYS A 134 5.38 -2.08 -25.96
N GLU A 135 4.71 -2.56 -27.01
CA GLU A 135 5.30 -3.47 -28.00
C GLU A 135 6.49 -2.83 -28.74
N LYS A 136 6.34 -1.58 -29.20
CA LYS A 136 7.43 -0.84 -29.86
C LYS A 136 8.64 -0.62 -28.93
N MET A 137 8.40 -0.32 -27.66
CA MET A 137 9.46 -0.18 -26.66
C MET A 137 10.17 -1.53 -26.43
N ALA A 138 9.43 -2.61 -26.27
CA ALA A 138 9.98 -3.94 -26.03
C ALA A 138 10.77 -4.47 -27.24
N GLU A 139 10.25 -4.30 -28.47
CA GLU A 139 10.94 -4.68 -29.71
C GLU A 139 12.28 -3.95 -29.86
N ARG A 140 12.32 -2.66 -29.49
CA ARG A 140 13.52 -1.83 -29.69
C ARG A 140 14.55 -2.03 -28.59
N TYR A 141 14.12 -2.06 -27.33
CA TYR A 141 15.01 -1.98 -26.18
C TYR A 141 15.16 -3.27 -25.38
N GLY A 142 14.41 -4.32 -25.72
CA GLY A 142 14.40 -5.57 -24.97
C GLY A 142 15.75 -6.27 -24.85
N SER A 143 16.68 -6.01 -25.77
CA SER A 143 18.07 -6.51 -25.74
C SER A 143 19.11 -5.44 -25.39
N HIS A 144 18.67 -4.23 -25.02
CA HIS A 144 19.60 -3.14 -24.72
C HIS A 144 20.41 -3.46 -23.45
N PRO A 145 21.74 -3.32 -23.43
CA PRO A 145 22.58 -3.75 -22.31
C PRO A 145 22.38 -2.94 -21.03
N ALA A 146 21.83 -1.72 -21.11
CA ALA A 146 21.46 -0.93 -19.93
C ALA A 146 20.16 -1.42 -19.26
N LEU A 147 19.27 -2.11 -20.02
CA LEU A 147 17.97 -2.52 -19.50
C LEU A 147 18.12 -3.57 -18.40
N ALA A 148 17.67 -3.26 -17.19
CA ALA A 148 17.68 -4.16 -16.05
C ALA A 148 16.25 -4.57 -15.63
N LEU A 149 15.26 -3.71 -15.85
CA LEU A 149 13.91 -3.85 -15.35
C LEU A 149 12.93 -3.09 -16.24
N TRP A 150 11.76 -3.68 -16.49
CA TRP A 150 10.63 -2.96 -17.06
C TRP A 150 9.77 -2.34 -15.96
N HIS A 151 9.46 -1.08 -16.09
CA HIS A 151 8.54 -0.34 -15.23
C HIS A 151 7.23 -0.09 -16.01
N VAL A 152 6.17 -0.83 -15.69
CA VAL A 152 4.89 -0.69 -16.35
C VAL A 152 4.17 0.56 -15.88
N SER A 153 3.86 1.47 -16.79
CA SER A 153 3.14 2.71 -16.52
C SER A 153 3.81 3.55 -15.42
N ASN A 154 3.06 4.11 -14.51
CA ASN A 154 3.51 4.75 -13.26
C ASN A 154 2.33 4.94 -12.33
N GLU A 155 2.46 4.54 -11.07
CA GLU A 155 1.47 4.78 -10.02
C GLU A 155 0.03 4.56 -10.51
N LEU A 156 -0.23 3.39 -11.11
CA LEU A 156 -1.53 3.06 -11.67
C LEU A 156 -2.65 3.31 -10.65
N GLY A 157 -3.59 4.19 -10.99
CA GLY A 157 -4.70 4.56 -10.12
C GLY A 157 -4.47 5.79 -9.24
N CYS A 158 -3.30 6.45 -9.27
CA CYS A 158 -3.03 7.64 -8.45
C CYS A 158 -4.06 8.77 -8.67
N HIS A 159 -4.44 9.01 -9.92
CA HIS A 159 -5.40 10.07 -10.27
C HIS A 159 -6.60 9.59 -11.08
N ASN A 160 -6.65 8.32 -11.46
CA ASN A 160 -7.69 7.74 -12.29
C ASN A 160 -8.22 6.41 -11.76
N ALA A 161 -8.13 6.19 -10.46
CA ALA A 161 -8.57 4.94 -9.82
C ALA A 161 -10.03 4.60 -10.14
N ARG A 162 -10.88 5.60 -10.26
CA ARG A 162 -12.31 5.43 -10.47
C ARG A 162 -12.80 6.24 -11.68
N CYS A 163 -13.54 5.58 -12.57
CA CYS A 163 -14.19 6.23 -13.70
C CYS A 163 -15.66 5.83 -13.78
N TYR A 164 -16.55 6.82 -13.90
CA TYR A 164 -18.00 6.65 -13.89
C TYR A 164 -18.63 6.86 -15.27
N CYS A 165 -17.84 6.83 -16.34
CA CYS A 165 -18.33 6.99 -17.73
C CYS A 165 -19.12 5.75 -18.20
N ASP A 166 -19.75 5.87 -19.37
CA ASP A 166 -20.55 4.77 -19.93
C ASP A 166 -19.68 3.59 -20.40
N VAL A 167 -18.41 3.83 -20.77
CA VAL A 167 -17.46 2.76 -21.07
C VAL A 167 -17.17 1.93 -19.82
N SER A 168 -16.91 2.59 -18.68
CA SER A 168 -16.78 1.92 -17.39
C SER A 168 -18.07 1.23 -16.95
N ALA A 169 -19.24 1.81 -17.21
CA ALA A 169 -20.53 1.17 -16.91
C ALA A 169 -20.69 -0.16 -17.69
N ALA A 170 -20.37 -0.16 -18.98
CA ALA A 170 -20.41 -1.38 -19.78
C ALA A 170 -19.38 -2.42 -19.30
N ALA A 171 -18.18 -2.01 -18.91
CA ALA A 171 -17.16 -2.88 -18.35
C ALA A 171 -17.59 -3.46 -16.98
N PHE A 172 -18.15 -2.62 -16.10
CA PHE A 172 -18.66 -3.03 -14.80
C PHE A 172 -19.75 -4.09 -14.91
N ARG A 173 -20.70 -3.92 -15.85
CA ARG A 173 -21.72 -4.94 -16.12
C ARG A 173 -21.16 -6.27 -16.60
N ARG A 174 -20.09 -6.26 -17.41
CA ARG A 174 -19.40 -7.52 -17.81
C ARG A 174 -18.76 -8.18 -16.59
N TRP A 175 -18.02 -7.42 -15.78
CA TRP A 175 -17.39 -7.89 -14.56
C TRP A 175 -18.42 -8.50 -13.58
N LEU A 176 -19.58 -7.86 -13.43
CA LEU A 176 -20.68 -8.37 -12.58
C LEU A 176 -21.28 -9.66 -13.15
N ARG A 177 -21.44 -9.77 -14.48
CA ARG A 177 -21.90 -11.02 -15.11
C ARG A 177 -20.92 -12.17 -14.85
N ASP A 178 -19.63 -11.90 -14.96
CA ASP A 178 -18.58 -12.90 -14.70
C ASP A 178 -18.57 -13.32 -13.21
N ARG A 179 -18.84 -12.40 -12.30
CA ARG A 179 -18.87 -12.64 -10.86
C ARG A 179 -20.12 -13.39 -10.39
N TYR A 180 -21.29 -13.00 -10.84
CA TYR A 180 -22.58 -13.48 -10.32
C TYR A 180 -23.31 -14.46 -11.26
N GLY A 181 -23.02 -14.45 -12.52
CA GLY A 181 -23.66 -15.29 -13.54
C GLY A 181 -25.09 -14.86 -13.87
N THR A 182 -25.95 -14.63 -12.88
CA THR A 182 -27.35 -14.27 -13.06
C THR A 182 -27.75 -13.00 -12.30
N LEU A 183 -28.81 -12.31 -12.78
CA LEU A 183 -29.38 -11.15 -12.07
C LEU A 183 -29.96 -11.53 -10.70
N ASP A 184 -30.54 -12.72 -10.58
CA ASP A 184 -31.09 -13.18 -9.29
C ASP A 184 -29.97 -13.34 -8.25
N ALA A 185 -28.82 -13.91 -8.65
CA ALA A 185 -27.66 -14.01 -7.77
C ALA A 185 -27.09 -12.63 -7.38
N LEU A 186 -27.01 -11.70 -8.33
CA LEU A 186 -26.61 -10.33 -8.06
C LEU A 186 -27.60 -9.65 -7.11
N ASN A 187 -28.90 -9.72 -7.38
CA ASN A 187 -29.94 -9.11 -6.55
C ASN A 187 -29.89 -9.66 -5.11
N ALA A 188 -29.69 -10.95 -4.95
CA ALA A 188 -29.53 -11.58 -3.63
C ALA A 188 -28.28 -11.07 -2.93
N ALA A 189 -27.12 -11.03 -3.61
CA ALA A 189 -25.86 -10.55 -3.06
C ALA A 189 -25.88 -9.05 -2.71
N TRP A 190 -26.61 -8.24 -3.46
CA TRP A 190 -26.73 -6.81 -3.18
C TRP A 190 -27.89 -6.45 -2.24
N GLY A 191 -28.75 -7.42 -1.90
CA GLY A 191 -29.92 -7.18 -1.04
C GLY A 191 -30.88 -6.13 -1.64
N THR A 192 -31.16 -6.22 -2.94
CA THR A 192 -31.83 -5.17 -3.73
C THR A 192 -33.31 -5.01 -3.44
N ASP A 193 -33.93 -5.88 -2.64
CA ASP A 193 -35.28 -5.64 -2.09
C ASP A 193 -35.35 -4.36 -1.25
N PHE A 194 -34.22 -3.96 -0.67
CA PHE A 194 -34.10 -2.72 0.09
C PHE A 194 -34.27 -1.53 -0.84
N TRP A 195 -35.18 -0.62 -0.51
CA TRP A 195 -35.51 0.58 -1.28
C TRP A 195 -35.90 0.33 -2.75
N SER A 196 -36.48 -0.85 -3.05
CA SER A 196 -37.00 -1.16 -4.40
C SER A 196 -35.92 -1.10 -5.49
N GLN A 197 -34.74 -1.65 -5.23
CA GLN A 197 -33.58 -1.60 -6.13
C GLN A 197 -33.43 -2.86 -7.01
N VAL A 198 -34.40 -3.78 -7.03
CA VAL A 198 -34.31 -5.03 -7.80
C VAL A 198 -34.10 -4.77 -9.29
N TYR A 199 -33.00 -5.28 -9.82
CA TYR A 199 -32.67 -5.20 -11.23
C TYR A 199 -33.32 -6.35 -12.01
N SER A 200 -33.99 -6.02 -13.11
CA SER A 200 -34.61 -6.95 -14.05
C SER A 200 -33.85 -7.05 -15.39
N ASP A 201 -32.89 -6.16 -15.62
CA ASP A 201 -32.02 -6.14 -16.78
C ASP A 201 -30.62 -5.63 -16.36
N TRP A 202 -29.58 -6.26 -16.89
CA TRP A 202 -28.20 -5.84 -16.67
C TRP A 202 -27.94 -4.38 -17.08
N GLU A 203 -28.60 -3.90 -18.14
CA GLU A 203 -28.40 -2.54 -18.64
C GLU A 203 -28.92 -1.46 -17.70
N GLN A 204 -29.71 -1.82 -16.68
CA GLN A 204 -30.17 -0.90 -15.62
C GLN A 204 -29.05 -0.61 -14.62
N ILE A 205 -28.00 -1.45 -14.56
CA ILE A 205 -26.91 -1.31 -13.59
C ILE A 205 -25.90 -0.28 -14.08
N LEU A 206 -25.64 0.71 -13.23
CA LEU A 206 -24.64 1.75 -13.44
C LEU A 206 -23.55 1.70 -12.34
N PRO A 207 -22.36 2.29 -12.56
CA PRO A 207 -21.48 2.64 -11.47
C PRO A 207 -22.20 3.42 -10.37
N PRO A 208 -21.77 3.40 -9.10
CA PRO A 208 -22.41 4.14 -8.01
C PRO A 208 -22.19 5.65 -8.16
N ARG A 209 -22.84 6.24 -9.17
CA ARG A 209 -22.85 7.68 -9.47
C ARG A 209 -23.53 8.46 -8.35
N LEU A 210 -23.54 9.80 -8.43
CA LEU A 210 -24.26 10.63 -7.48
C LEU A 210 -25.73 10.23 -7.44
N ALA A 211 -26.23 9.94 -6.23
CA ALA A 211 -27.63 9.61 -5.97
C ALA A 211 -28.22 10.57 -4.94
N ALA A 212 -29.54 10.56 -4.82
CA ALA A 212 -30.26 11.43 -3.87
C ALA A 212 -29.98 11.08 -2.39
N SER A 213 -29.54 9.86 -2.12
CA SER A 213 -29.18 9.36 -0.79
C SER A 213 -28.05 8.35 -0.91
N TYR A 214 -27.86 7.51 0.09
CA TYR A 214 -26.84 6.47 0.10
C TYR A 214 -27.06 5.46 -1.04
N VAL A 215 -26.00 5.14 -1.75
CA VAL A 215 -25.99 4.07 -2.76
C VAL A 215 -25.88 2.73 -2.04
N ASN A 216 -26.36 1.66 -2.66
CA ASN A 216 -26.25 0.30 -2.13
C ASN A 216 -24.81 -0.02 -1.72
N PRO A 217 -24.56 -0.47 -0.48
CA PRO A 217 -23.20 -0.72 0.03
C PRO A 217 -22.45 -1.79 -0.77
N THR A 218 -23.11 -2.91 -1.09
CA THR A 218 -22.48 -4.01 -1.86
C THR A 218 -22.13 -3.55 -3.28
N GLN A 219 -22.98 -2.71 -3.91
CA GLN A 219 -22.66 -2.10 -5.20
C GLN A 219 -21.42 -1.21 -5.12
N GLN A 220 -21.25 -0.43 -4.06
CA GLN A 220 -20.07 0.40 -3.86
C GLN A 220 -18.82 -0.44 -3.66
N LEU A 221 -18.91 -1.52 -2.87
CA LEU A 221 -17.83 -2.46 -2.63
C LEU A 221 -17.41 -3.19 -3.93
N ASP A 222 -18.38 -3.69 -4.69
CA ASP A 222 -18.11 -4.33 -5.98
C ASP A 222 -17.53 -3.36 -7.01
N PHE A 223 -17.94 -2.10 -6.98
CA PHE A 223 -17.33 -1.09 -7.83
C PHE A 223 -15.89 -0.77 -7.44
N ALA A 224 -15.54 -0.80 -6.15
CA ALA A 224 -14.16 -0.67 -5.69
C ALA A 224 -13.31 -1.86 -6.16
N ARG A 225 -13.82 -3.08 -6.03
CA ARG A 225 -13.18 -4.31 -6.56
C ARG A 225 -12.95 -4.22 -8.07
N PHE A 226 -14.00 -3.87 -8.81
CA PHE A 226 -13.95 -3.70 -10.26
C PHE A 226 -12.91 -2.66 -10.67
N CYS A 227 -12.86 -1.51 -10.02
CA CYS A 227 -11.88 -0.46 -10.34
C CYS A 227 -10.43 -0.93 -10.13
N SER A 228 -10.16 -1.62 -9.03
CA SER A 228 -8.87 -2.24 -8.77
C SER A 228 -8.52 -3.29 -9.83
N ASP A 229 -9.50 -4.14 -10.22
CA ASP A 229 -9.30 -5.19 -11.24
C ASP A 229 -9.06 -4.62 -12.64
N GLU A 230 -9.72 -3.52 -13.03
CA GLU A 230 -9.52 -2.86 -14.33
C GLU A 230 -8.10 -2.29 -14.48
N LEU A 231 -7.59 -1.65 -13.44
CA LEU A 231 -6.21 -1.17 -13.41
C LEU A 231 -5.21 -2.33 -13.41
N ARG A 232 -5.48 -3.37 -12.63
CA ARG A 232 -4.71 -4.61 -12.63
C ARG A 232 -4.71 -5.29 -14.00
N ALA A 233 -5.84 -5.26 -14.70
CA ALA A 233 -5.95 -5.79 -16.06
C ALA A 233 -5.08 -5.00 -17.06
N GLN A 234 -4.93 -3.68 -16.88
CA GLN A 234 -4.00 -2.87 -17.67
C GLN A 234 -2.54 -3.25 -17.39
N LEU A 235 -2.17 -3.38 -16.10
CA LEU A 235 -0.84 -3.87 -15.68
C LEU A 235 -0.52 -5.22 -16.35
N ARG A 236 -1.46 -6.17 -16.27
CA ARG A 236 -1.30 -7.51 -16.88
C ARG A 236 -1.14 -7.46 -18.39
N ALA A 237 -1.92 -6.63 -19.06
CA ALA A 237 -1.89 -6.53 -20.51
C ALA A 237 -0.52 -6.03 -21.02
N GLU A 238 0.05 -4.98 -20.40
CA GLU A 238 1.39 -4.50 -20.72
C GLU A 238 2.47 -5.52 -20.34
N ARG A 239 2.42 -6.08 -19.13
CA ARG A 239 3.32 -7.14 -18.67
C ARG A 239 3.36 -8.32 -19.64
N ASP A 240 2.22 -8.76 -20.15
CA ASP A 240 2.14 -9.92 -21.02
C ASP A 240 2.78 -9.66 -22.39
N VAL A 241 2.70 -8.41 -22.90
CA VAL A 241 3.48 -7.97 -24.07
C VAL A 241 4.98 -8.05 -23.76
N LEU A 242 5.41 -7.49 -22.63
CA LEU A 242 6.82 -7.49 -22.23
C LEU A 242 7.35 -8.91 -22.04
N ARG A 243 6.64 -9.78 -21.36
CA ARG A 243 7.04 -11.19 -21.13
C ARG A 243 7.11 -12.00 -22.41
N ARG A 244 6.27 -11.70 -23.40
CA ARG A 244 6.31 -12.34 -24.71
C ARG A 244 7.56 -11.96 -25.51
N LEU A 245 7.96 -10.69 -25.46
CA LEU A 245 9.06 -10.15 -26.27
C LEU A 245 10.41 -10.19 -25.55
N THR A 246 10.40 -10.08 -24.24
CA THR A 246 11.60 -9.97 -23.38
C THR A 246 11.48 -10.86 -22.13
N PRO A 247 11.37 -12.20 -22.29
CA PRO A 247 11.00 -13.11 -21.19
C PRO A 247 12.02 -13.15 -20.03
N ASP A 248 13.24 -12.70 -20.27
CA ASP A 248 14.33 -12.72 -19.27
C ASP A 248 14.46 -11.39 -18.52
N VAL A 249 13.74 -10.34 -18.91
CA VAL A 249 13.76 -9.04 -18.24
C VAL A 249 12.61 -8.99 -17.23
N PRO A 250 12.89 -8.70 -15.96
CA PRO A 250 11.85 -8.60 -14.94
C PRO A 250 10.92 -7.42 -15.17
N VAL A 251 9.68 -7.55 -14.67
CA VAL A 251 8.62 -6.54 -14.80
C VAL A 251 8.15 -6.12 -13.42
N THR A 252 8.07 -4.82 -13.20
CA THR A 252 7.47 -4.19 -12.03
C THR A 252 6.53 -3.06 -12.40
N THR A 253 5.86 -2.51 -11.40
CA THR A 253 5.24 -1.18 -11.38
C THR A 253 5.38 -0.64 -9.96
N ASN A 254 5.34 0.66 -9.78
CA ASN A 254 5.40 1.27 -8.48
C ASN A 254 4.02 1.26 -7.79
N PHE A 255 3.96 0.64 -6.62
CA PHE A 255 2.81 0.71 -5.72
C PHE A 255 2.87 2.01 -4.90
N MET A 256 1.74 2.44 -4.39
CA MET A 256 1.64 3.61 -3.52
C MET A 256 1.14 3.18 -2.14
N ILE A 257 1.89 2.32 -1.46
CA ILE A 257 1.57 1.90 -0.09
C ILE A 257 1.98 3.01 0.87
N MET A 258 1.19 4.07 0.91
CA MET A 258 1.41 5.26 1.73
C MET A 258 0.09 5.97 2.04
N GLY A 259 0.02 6.65 3.17
CA GLY A 259 -1.12 7.50 3.54
C GLY A 259 -2.46 6.81 3.36
N GLU A 260 -3.44 7.53 2.87
CA GLU A 260 -4.80 7.06 2.63
C GLU A 260 -5.03 6.48 1.21
N THR A 261 -3.97 6.04 0.52
CA THR A 261 -4.08 5.42 -0.80
C THR A 261 -4.69 4.02 -0.67
N LYS A 262 -5.97 3.89 -1.03
CA LYS A 262 -6.75 2.67 -0.77
C LYS A 262 -7.42 2.03 -1.99
N ASP A 263 -7.40 2.68 -3.15
CA ASP A 263 -8.23 2.23 -4.29
C ASP A 263 -7.71 0.96 -5.00
N MET A 264 -6.46 0.56 -4.77
CA MET A 264 -5.84 -0.61 -5.36
C MET A 264 -5.57 -1.70 -4.30
N ASN A 265 -6.02 -2.92 -4.55
CA ASN A 265 -5.69 -4.07 -3.70
C ASN A 265 -4.30 -4.61 -4.07
N TYR A 266 -3.27 -4.03 -3.48
CA TYR A 266 -1.89 -4.40 -3.80
C TYR A 266 -1.50 -5.82 -3.36
N ALA A 267 -2.23 -6.43 -2.42
CA ALA A 267 -2.02 -7.84 -2.09
C ALA A 267 -2.30 -8.77 -3.28
N ASP A 268 -3.32 -8.44 -4.08
CA ASP A 268 -3.63 -9.16 -5.31
C ASP A 268 -2.68 -8.79 -6.45
N TRP A 269 -2.32 -7.51 -6.57
CA TRP A 269 -1.46 -7.02 -7.66
C TRP A 269 -0.04 -7.55 -7.58
N ALA A 270 0.48 -7.78 -6.37
CA ALA A 270 1.83 -8.31 -6.14
C ALA A 270 2.10 -9.66 -6.81
N GLN A 271 1.04 -10.40 -7.14
CA GLN A 271 1.15 -11.67 -7.87
C GLN A 271 1.46 -11.49 -9.35
N ASP A 272 1.30 -10.27 -9.88
CA ASP A 272 1.43 -9.96 -11.29
C ASP A 272 2.78 -9.34 -11.66
N VAL A 273 3.59 -8.98 -10.67
CA VAL A 273 4.94 -8.42 -10.86
C VAL A 273 6.02 -9.40 -10.43
N ASP A 274 7.21 -9.28 -11.02
CA ASP A 274 8.36 -10.11 -10.68
C ASP A 274 9.07 -9.59 -9.41
N LEU A 275 8.98 -8.28 -9.16
CA LEU A 275 9.50 -7.58 -8.01
C LEU A 275 8.47 -6.56 -7.55
N VAL A 276 8.14 -6.55 -6.26
CA VAL A 276 7.32 -5.48 -5.68
C VAL A 276 8.18 -4.23 -5.55
N ALA A 277 7.72 -3.13 -6.12
CA ALA A 277 8.28 -1.80 -5.92
C ALA A 277 7.23 -0.88 -5.30
N ASN A 278 7.67 0.05 -4.47
CA ASN A 278 6.80 0.97 -3.75
C ASN A 278 7.33 2.39 -3.80
N ASP A 279 6.43 3.34 -3.82
CA ASP A 279 6.71 4.75 -3.63
C ASP A 279 6.26 5.15 -2.23
N HIS A 280 7.14 5.87 -1.52
CA HIS A 280 6.82 6.29 -0.18
C HIS A 280 7.41 7.65 0.13
N TYR A 281 6.54 8.59 0.46
CA TYR A 281 6.87 9.98 0.77
C TYR A 281 6.43 10.32 2.21
N PRO A 282 7.29 10.14 3.22
CA PRO A 282 6.95 10.46 4.60
C PRO A 282 6.48 11.90 4.76
N ASP A 283 5.33 12.11 5.39
CA ASP A 283 4.83 13.44 5.70
C ASP A 283 5.53 13.97 6.97
N GLY A 284 6.46 14.89 6.81
CA GLY A 284 7.19 15.52 7.92
C GLY A 284 6.33 16.36 8.87
N ALA A 285 5.05 16.60 8.54
CA ALA A 285 4.11 17.28 9.42
C ALA A 285 3.45 16.34 10.45
N LEU A 286 3.56 15.03 10.25
CA LEU A 286 3.07 14.06 11.23
C LEU A 286 3.91 14.11 12.52
N PRO A 287 3.31 13.85 13.68
CA PRO A 287 4.05 13.80 14.95
C PRO A 287 5.16 12.74 14.96
N HIS A 288 4.94 11.62 14.29
CA HIS A 288 5.83 10.45 14.23
C HIS A 288 5.90 9.88 12.81
N PRO A 289 6.51 10.62 11.84
CA PRO A 289 6.58 10.17 10.46
C PRO A 289 7.39 8.87 10.29
N GLU A 290 8.30 8.58 11.21
CA GLU A 290 9.08 7.34 11.25
C GLU A 290 8.22 6.08 11.47
N ILE A 291 7.12 6.19 12.21
CA ILE A 291 6.21 5.07 12.47
C ILE A 291 5.36 4.78 11.23
N GLU A 292 4.89 5.83 10.57
CA GLU A 292 4.16 5.68 9.30
C GLU A 292 5.06 5.09 8.19
N LEU A 293 6.32 5.55 8.11
CA LEU A 293 7.34 4.96 7.23
C LEU A 293 7.52 3.47 7.52
N ALA A 294 7.67 3.12 8.79
CA ALA A 294 7.86 1.74 9.21
C ALA A 294 6.64 0.87 8.84
N PHE A 295 5.41 1.37 9.05
CA PHE A 295 4.18 0.68 8.67
C PHE A 295 4.11 0.45 7.16
N SER A 296 4.37 1.47 6.34
CA SER A 296 4.39 1.37 4.88
C SER A 296 5.42 0.34 4.39
N ALA A 297 6.63 0.37 4.93
CA ALA A 297 7.69 -0.56 4.57
C ALA A 297 7.34 -2.02 4.96
N ASP A 298 6.76 -2.23 6.15
CA ASP A 298 6.39 -3.55 6.63
C ASP A 298 5.15 -4.10 5.89
N LEU A 299 4.19 -3.24 5.48
CA LEU A 299 3.09 -3.62 4.62
C LEU A 299 3.59 -3.96 3.20
N THR A 300 4.52 -3.19 2.65
CA THR A 300 5.16 -3.49 1.36
C THR A 300 5.88 -4.85 1.41
N ARG A 301 6.63 -5.13 2.50
CA ARG A 301 7.26 -6.43 2.72
C ARG A 301 6.21 -7.55 2.83
N GLY A 302 5.12 -7.33 3.54
CA GLY A 302 4.03 -8.30 3.67
C GLY A 302 3.36 -8.63 2.33
N VAL A 303 3.07 -7.61 1.51
CA VAL A 303 2.55 -7.74 0.14
C VAL A 303 3.56 -8.48 -0.76
N ALA A 304 4.86 -8.23 -0.57
CA ALA A 304 5.92 -8.96 -1.26
C ALA A 304 6.12 -10.41 -0.76
N GLY A 305 5.34 -10.88 0.22
CA GLY A 305 5.45 -12.22 0.79
C GLY A 305 6.76 -12.44 1.55
N GLY A 306 7.23 -11.45 2.29
CA GLY A 306 8.48 -11.47 3.04
C GLY A 306 9.76 -11.46 2.17
N ARG A 307 9.60 -11.22 0.88
CA ARG A 307 10.71 -11.11 -0.07
C ARG A 307 11.29 -9.70 -0.06
N PRO A 308 12.56 -9.50 -0.45
CA PRO A 308 13.08 -8.17 -0.73
C PRO A 308 12.23 -7.44 -1.76
N TRP A 309 12.12 -6.13 -1.60
CA TRP A 309 11.35 -5.23 -2.44
C TRP A 309 12.17 -3.98 -2.79
N LEU A 310 11.69 -3.12 -3.67
CA LEU A 310 12.40 -1.93 -4.11
C LEU A 310 11.64 -0.67 -3.69
N LEU A 311 12.29 0.26 -2.99
CA LEU A 311 11.81 1.63 -2.87
C LEU A 311 12.14 2.35 -4.17
N LEU A 312 11.13 2.53 -5.04
CA LEU A 312 11.35 3.05 -6.39
C LEU A 312 11.27 4.57 -6.43
N GLU A 313 10.41 5.16 -5.58
CA GLU A 313 10.35 6.60 -5.39
C GLU A 313 10.35 7.00 -3.91
N HIS A 314 11.08 8.07 -3.62
CA HIS A 314 11.20 8.71 -2.33
C HIS A 314 11.66 10.16 -2.50
N ALA A 315 11.38 11.06 -1.58
CA ALA A 315 11.85 12.44 -1.70
C ALA A 315 13.24 12.62 -1.06
N THR A 316 14.13 13.34 -1.75
CA THR A 316 15.40 13.76 -1.17
C THR A 316 15.24 14.86 -0.12
N SER A 317 14.20 15.69 -0.25
CA SER A 317 13.83 16.76 0.69
C SER A 317 12.34 17.06 0.57
N ALA A 318 11.93 18.29 0.27
CA ALA A 318 10.53 18.67 0.14
C ALA A 318 9.86 18.03 -1.09
N VAL A 319 8.61 17.65 -0.95
CA VAL A 319 7.68 17.36 -2.05
C VAL A 319 6.99 18.65 -2.52
N ASN A 320 5.96 18.58 -3.38
CA ASN A 320 5.26 19.77 -3.89
C ASN A 320 3.73 19.73 -3.77
N TRP A 321 3.17 18.67 -3.16
CA TRP A 321 1.71 18.47 -3.09
C TRP A 321 1.12 18.54 -1.68
N GLN A 322 1.94 18.71 -0.65
CA GLN A 322 1.46 18.92 0.72
C GLN A 322 0.98 20.36 0.93
N PRO A 323 0.05 20.62 1.86
CA PRO A 323 -0.34 21.99 2.20
C PRO A 323 0.87 22.86 2.62
N VAL A 324 1.85 22.26 3.29
CA VAL A 324 3.16 22.83 3.62
C VAL A 324 4.23 21.79 3.31
N ASN A 325 5.07 22.07 2.31
CA ASN A 325 6.11 21.16 1.86
C ASN A 325 7.38 21.32 2.70
N LEU A 326 7.49 20.56 3.78
CA LEU A 326 8.61 20.65 4.70
C LEU A 326 9.89 20.07 4.09
N ALA A 327 10.98 20.81 4.18
CA ALA A 327 12.31 20.33 3.81
C ALA A 327 12.82 19.36 4.89
N LYS A 328 13.51 18.31 4.50
CA LYS A 328 14.15 17.38 5.43
C LYS A 328 15.32 18.09 6.15
N PRO A 329 15.42 17.98 7.48
CA PRO A 329 16.62 18.39 8.22
C PRO A 329 17.84 17.56 7.80
N ALA A 330 19.02 18.01 8.19
CA ALA A 330 20.27 17.28 7.91
C ALA A 330 20.23 15.88 8.53
N GLY A 331 20.63 14.87 7.76
CA GLY A 331 20.61 13.46 8.16
C GLY A 331 19.29 12.74 7.93
N ALA A 332 18.16 13.43 7.80
CA ALA A 332 16.85 12.78 7.64
C ALA A 332 16.73 12.03 6.30
N LEU A 333 17.36 12.50 5.22
CA LEU A 333 17.43 11.77 3.95
C LEU A 333 18.05 10.38 4.16
N ARG A 334 19.21 10.34 4.83
CA ARG A 334 19.93 9.11 5.13
C ARG A 334 19.12 8.18 6.04
N LEU A 335 18.57 8.71 7.14
CA LEU A 335 17.80 7.95 8.12
C LEU A 335 16.58 7.30 7.47
N ASN A 336 15.77 8.06 6.72
CA ASN A 336 14.55 7.55 6.09
C ASN A 336 14.88 6.48 5.03
N SER A 337 15.91 6.69 4.21
CA SER A 337 16.33 5.71 3.20
C SER A 337 16.80 4.40 3.85
N LEU A 338 17.65 4.50 4.88
CA LEU A 338 18.14 3.32 5.60
C LEU A 338 17.06 2.63 6.44
N ALA A 339 16.01 3.33 6.88
CA ALA A 339 14.87 2.73 7.54
C ALA A 339 14.08 1.80 6.60
N HIS A 340 13.89 2.19 5.33
CA HIS A 340 13.30 1.29 4.33
C HIS A 340 14.21 0.08 4.05
N VAL A 341 15.51 0.32 3.90
CA VAL A 341 16.50 -0.75 3.69
C VAL A 341 16.50 -1.72 4.87
N ALA A 342 16.51 -1.24 6.11
CA ALA A 342 16.43 -2.08 7.31
C ALA A 342 15.19 -2.99 7.29
N ARG A 343 14.07 -2.51 6.73
CA ARG A 343 12.79 -3.23 6.66
C ARG A 343 12.61 -4.08 5.40
N GLY A 344 13.68 -4.31 4.64
CA GLY A 344 13.71 -5.29 3.56
C GLY A 344 13.76 -4.71 2.16
N ALA A 345 13.85 -3.39 1.98
CA ALA A 345 14.12 -2.83 0.67
C ALA A 345 15.55 -3.16 0.23
N ASP A 346 15.72 -3.65 -1.00
CA ASP A 346 17.01 -3.88 -1.63
C ASP A 346 17.46 -2.70 -2.51
N GLY A 347 16.92 -1.51 -2.21
CA GLY A 347 17.32 -0.27 -2.86
C GLY A 347 16.54 0.92 -2.35
N ALA A 348 17.06 2.11 -2.64
CA ALA A 348 16.42 3.39 -2.41
C ALA A 348 16.62 4.30 -3.62
N CYS A 349 15.54 4.52 -4.36
CA CYS A 349 15.49 5.42 -5.49
C CYS A 349 14.60 6.62 -5.17
N PHE A 350 14.80 7.71 -5.89
CA PHE A 350 14.17 8.98 -5.59
C PHE A 350 13.40 9.54 -6.79
N PHE A 351 12.31 10.17 -6.55
CA PHE A 351 11.82 11.21 -7.41
C PHE A 351 12.47 12.51 -6.94
N GLN A 352 13.42 13.13 -7.68
CA GLN A 352 13.96 12.76 -8.97
C GLN A 352 15.48 12.98 -9.02
N TRP A 353 16.13 12.62 -10.14
CA TRP A 353 17.56 12.88 -10.31
C TRP A 353 17.88 14.38 -10.26
N ARG A 354 17.38 15.15 -11.22
CA ARG A 354 17.58 16.60 -11.30
C ARG A 354 16.26 17.33 -11.10
N ALA A 355 16.20 18.26 -10.16
CA ALA A 355 15.00 19.06 -9.90
C ALA A 355 14.53 19.81 -11.14
N SER A 356 13.27 19.59 -11.54
CA SER A 356 12.69 20.15 -12.78
C SER A 356 12.65 21.68 -12.77
N ARG A 357 12.94 22.32 -13.92
CA ARG A 357 12.87 23.79 -14.08
C ARG A 357 11.45 24.30 -14.31
N ALA A 358 10.57 23.44 -14.82
CA ALA A 358 9.23 23.78 -15.27
C ALA A 358 8.27 22.64 -14.99
N GLY A 359 7.00 22.89 -15.18
CA GLY A 359 5.94 21.91 -14.93
C GLY A 359 5.39 21.98 -13.51
N ALA A 360 4.43 21.09 -13.23
CA ALA A 360 3.71 21.08 -11.95
C ALA A 360 4.63 20.74 -10.78
N GLU A 361 5.68 19.95 -11.00
CA GLU A 361 6.61 19.44 -9.99
C GLU A 361 7.93 20.23 -9.89
N LYS A 362 7.97 21.45 -10.41
CA LYS A 362 9.18 22.29 -10.37
C LYS A 362 9.69 22.62 -8.96
N TYR A 363 8.87 22.47 -7.93
CA TYR A 363 9.26 22.67 -6.53
C TYR A 363 9.56 21.37 -5.80
N HIS A 364 9.39 20.22 -6.47
CA HIS A 364 9.82 18.95 -5.90
C HIS A 364 11.35 18.89 -5.83
N SER A 365 11.88 18.35 -4.75
CA SER A 365 13.32 18.16 -4.58
C SER A 365 13.88 17.14 -5.59
N GLY A 366 15.19 17.12 -5.75
CA GLY A 366 15.90 16.14 -6.56
C GLY A 366 17.25 15.83 -5.94
N MET A 367 17.87 14.70 -6.33
CA MET A 367 19.24 14.38 -5.90
C MET A 367 20.20 15.51 -6.29
N LEU A 368 20.06 16.05 -7.50
CA LEU A 368 20.70 17.29 -7.93
C LEU A 368 19.67 18.42 -7.86
N PRO A 369 19.66 19.23 -6.79
CA PRO A 369 18.69 20.31 -6.60
C PRO A 369 18.99 21.51 -7.48
N HIS A 370 18.07 22.48 -7.54
CA HIS A 370 18.27 23.73 -8.32
C HIS A 370 19.54 24.50 -7.90
N ALA A 371 19.99 24.36 -6.65
CA ALA A 371 21.24 24.96 -6.16
C ALA A 371 22.51 24.27 -6.68
N GLY A 372 22.37 23.13 -7.38
CA GLY A 372 23.48 22.38 -7.94
C GLY A 372 24.28 21.58 -6.90
N THR A 373 25.52 21.26 -7.26
CA THR A 373 26.39 20.37 -6.47
C THR A 373 26.91 20.99 -5.17
N ASP A 374 26.95 22.31 -5.04
CA ASP A 374 27.26 22.96 -3.76
C ASP A 374 26.01 23.16 -2.91
N SER A 375 25.41 22.05 -2.48
CA SER A 375 24.19 22.05 -1.67
C SER A 375 24.20 20.95 -0.62
N LYS A 376 23.39 21.14 0.43
CA LYS A 376 23.17 20.12 1.48
C LYS A 376 22.66 18.81 0.85
N THR A 377 21.63 18.89 0.04
CA THR A 377 20.98 17.71 -0.56
C THR A 377 21.94 16.91 -1.43
N TRP A 378 22.75 17.57 -2.26
CA TRP A 378 23.76 16.87 -3.06
C TRP A 378 24.78 16.14 -2.20
N ARG A 379 25.34 16.83 -1.20
CA ARG A 379 26.33 16.21 -0.29
C ARG A 379 25.74 15.00 0.44
N GLU A 380 24.48 15.08 0.89
CA GLU A 380 23.78 13.95 1.53
C GLU A 380 23.51 12.81 0.54
N ALA A 381 23.10 13.11 -0.69
CA ALA A 381 22.90 12.10 -1.72
C ALA A 381 24.20 11.34 -2.04
N VAL A 382 25.32 12.07 -2.23
CA VAL A 382 26.64 11.44 -2.45
C VAL A 382 27.06 10.59 -1.25
N ALA A 383 26.83 11.08 -0.02
CA ALA A 383 27.16 10.30 1.19
C ALA A 383 26.32 9.04 1.30
N LEU A 384 25.02 9.12 1.04
CA LEU A 384 24.12 7.98 1.04
C LEU A 384 24.49 6.94 -0.03
N GLY A 385 24.90 7.37 -1.22
CA GLY A 385 25.40 6.44 -2.26
C GLY A 385 26.59 5.60 -1.80
N ARG A 386 27.50 6.20 -1.03
CA ARG A 386 28.62 5.47 -0.41
C ARG A 386 28.14 4.47 0.66
N ASP A 387 27.16 4.87 1.48
CA ASP A 387 26.56 3.97 2.47
C ASP A 387 25.88 2.76 1.79
N MET A 388 25.11 3.00 0.72
CA MET A 388 24.44 1.95 -0.04
C MET A 388 25.43 0.98 -0.68
N ALA A 389 26.54 1.47 -1.20
CA ALA A 389 27.62 0.63 -1.72
C ALA A 389 28.31 -0.19 -0.62
N ALA A 390 28.54 0.40 0.55
CA ALA A 390 29.13 -0.30 1.70
C ALA A 390 28.19 -1.39 2.27
N LEU A 391 26.88 -1.25 2.10
CA LEU A 391 25.86 -2.21 2.52
C LEU A 391 25.53 -3.27 1.46
N ALA A 392 26.30 -3.40 0.38
CA ALA A 392 26.00 -4.30 -0.73
C ALA A 392 25.75 -5.76 -0.32
N GLU A 393 26.40 -6.23 0.74
CA GLU A 393 26.30 -7.60 1.24
C GLU A 393 24.92 -7.97 1.82
N ILE A 394 24.12 -6.97 2.22
CA ILE A 394 22.78 -7.24 2.79
C ILE A 394 21.73 -7.56 1.72
N ALA A 395 22.04 -7.35 0.44
CA ALA A 395 21.09 -7.60 -0.64
C ALA A 395 20.59 -9.05 -0.63
N GLY A 396 19.27 -9.24 -0.76
CA GLY A 396 18.62 -10.55 -0.69
C GLY A 396 18.38 -11.07 0.73
N SER A 397 18.92 -10.44 1.78
CA SER A 397 18.61 -10.79 3.17
C SER A 397 17.15 -10.43 3.51
N ARG A 398 16.58 -11.07 4.54
CA ARG A 398 15.15 -10.95 4.88
C ARG A 398 14.93 -10.54 6.32
N VAL A 399 13.90 -9.75 6.54
CA VAL A 399 13.34 -9.54 7.88
C VAL A 399 12.43 -10.72 8.23
N ARG A 400 12.45 -11.16 9.48
CA ARG A 400 11.52 -12.16 10.01
C ARG A 400 10.82 -11.60 11.23
N ALA A 401 9.52 -11.73 11.25
CA ALA A 401 8.67 -11.30 12.36
C ALA A 401 8.00 -12.50 13.02
N GLU A 402 7.78 -12.43 14.34
CA GLU A 402 6.98 -13.38 15.11
C GLU A 402 5.55 -12.87 15.32
N VAL A 403 5.27 -11.64 14.89
CA VAL A 403 3.97 -10.97 15.00
C VAL A 403 3.47 -10.61 13.61
N ALA A 404 2.22 -10.94 13.31
CA ALA A 404 1.50 -10.45 12.14
C ALA A 404 0.41 -9.46 12.55
N LEU A 405 0.27 -8.37 11.78
CA LEU A 405 -0.88 -7.50 11.80
C LEU A 405 -1.64 -7.70 10.49
N LEU A 406 -2.88 -8.14 10.56
CA LEU A 406 -3.71 -8.37 9.38
C LEU A 406 -4.18 -7.03 8.80
N PHE A 407 -3.97 -6.85 7.51
CA PHE A 407 -4.40 -5.68 6.76
C PHE A 407 -5.05 -6.10 5.45
N ASP A 408 -6.30 -5.66 5.24
CA ASP A 408 -7.12 -6.06 4.09
C ASP A 408 -7.76 -4.85 3.42
N TRP A 409 -7.56 -4.71 2.12
CA TRP A 409 -8.16 -3.63 1.33
C TRP A 409 -9.68 -3.75 1.24
N GLU A 410 -10.22 -4.96 1.12
CA GLU A 410 -11.68 -5.14 1.07
C GLU A 410 -12.33 -4.79 2.41
N ALA A 411 -11.72 -5.18 3.53
CA ALA A 411 -12.15 -4.75 4.86
C ALA A 411 -12.04 -3.22 5.03
N TRP A 412 -10.99 -2.59 4.46
CA TRP A 412 -10.84 -1.14 4.47
C TRP A 412 -11.95 -0.46 3.67
N TRP A 413 -12.24 -0.94 2.45
CA TRP A 413 -13.34 -0.40 1.63
C TRP A 413 -14.68 -0.53 2.34
N ALA A 414 -15.01 -1.73 2.85
CA ALA A 414 -16.28 -2.00 3.52
C ALA A 414 -16.45 -1.19 4.81
N ALA A 415 -15.42 -1.08 5.66
CA ALA A 415 -15.48 -0.34 6.91
C ALA A 415 -15.71 1.18 6.74
N GLU A 416 -15.40 1.71 5.55
CA GLU A 416 -15.48 3.16 5.25
C GLU A 416 -16.49 3.48 4.13
N LEU A 417 -17.50 2.62 3.91
CA LEU A 417 -18.64 2.92 3.05
C LEU A 417 -19.49 4.06 3.61
N ASP A 418 -20.31 4.69 2.75
CA ASP A 418 -21.07 5.90 3.10
C ASP A 418 -22.02 5.74 4.32
N SER A 419 -22.52 4.51 4.59
CA SER A 419 -23.47 4.23 5.66
C SER A 419 -22.89 3.30 6.71
N HIS A 420 -22.31 3.84 7.77
CA HIS A 420 -21.68 3.09 8.85
C HIS A 420 -21.96 3.76 10.24
N PRO A 421 -21.76 3.06 11.35
CA PRO A 421 -22.16 3.53 12.67
C PRO A 421 -21.44 4.78 13.16
N SER A 422 -20.23 5.05 12.71
CA SER A 422 -19.44 6.22 13.11
C SER A 422 -18.42 6.60 12.04
N GLU A 423 -18.41 7.86 11.63
CA GLU A 423 -17.41 8.42 10.72
C GLU A 423 -16.00 8.46 11.31
N HIS A 424 -15.85 8.20 12.60
CA HIS A 424 -14.57 8.16 13.29
C HIS A 424 -13.89 6.78 13.22
N ILE A 425 -14.57 5.76 12.67
CA ILE A 425 -13.92 4.49 12.31
C ILE A 425 -13.13 4.72 11.03
N ARG A 426 -11.81 4.76 11.19
CA ARG A 426 -10.84 4.90 10.09
C ARG A 426 -9.90 3.70 10.13
N TYR A 427 -10.19 2.73 9.27
CA TYR A 427 -9.56 1.41 9.26
C TYR A 427 -8.02 1.48 9.36
N ARG A 428 -7.39 2.19 8.42
CA ARG A 428 -5.93 2.32 8.39
C ARG A 428 -5.37 3.00 9.64
N ARG A 429 -6.06 4.02 10.17
CA ARG A 429 -5.61 4.74 11.38
C ARG A 429 -5.66 3.85 12.61
N ILE A 430 -6.67 2.99 12.72
CA ILE A 430 -6.80 2.03 13.83
C ILE A 430 -5.68 0.99 13.71
N ALA A 431 -5.46 0.44 12.52
CA ALA A 431 -4.37 -0.50 12.26
C ALA A 431 -2.99 0.13 12.57
N LEU A 432 -2.75 1.37 12.13
CA LEU A 432 -1.52 2.11 12.42
C LEU A 432 -1.35 2.35 13.93
N GLY A 433 -2.42 2.62 14.67
CA GLY A 433 -2.34 2.79 16.14
C GLY A 433 -1.87 1.52 16.87
N TRP A 434 -2.35 0.35 16.45
CA TRP A 434 -1.87 -0.94 16.97
C TRP A 434 -0.44 -1.25 16.52
N TYR A 435 -0.11 -0.92 15.29
CA TYR A 435 1.25 -1.03 14.78
C TYR A 435 2.22 -0.13 15.56
N GLU A 436 1.84 1.12 15.84
CA GLU A 436 2.62 2.05 16.66
C GLU A 436 2.93 1.47 18.05
N ALA A 437 1.94 0.86 18.69
CA ALA A 437 2.14 0.23 19.99
C ALA A 437 3.17 -0.92 19.93
N LEU A 438 3.13 -1.75 18.89
CA LEU A 438 4.12 -2.81 18.62
C LEU A 438 5.51 -2.22 18.30
N TRP A 439 5.56 -1.19 17.46
CA TRP A 439 6.80 -0.51 17.09
C TRP A 439 7.49 0.09 18.32
N ARG A 440 6.72 0.76 19.20
CA ARG A 440 7.23 1.32 20.47
C ARG A 440 7.68 0.25 21.45
N ALA A 441 7.12 -0.94 21.39
CA ALA A 441 7.57 -2.12 22.15
C ALA A 441 8.83 -2.78 21.54
N GLY A 442 9.39 -2.25 20.45
CA GLY A 442 10.57 -2.80 19.77
C GLY A 442 10.33 -4.13 19.05
N VAL A 443 9.07 -4.45 18.76
CA VAL A 443 8.67 -5.72 18.14
C VAL A 443 8.67 -5.59 16.61
N THR A 444 9.31 -6.54 15.94
CA THR A 444 9.23 -6.64 14.48
C THR A 444 7.88 -7.21 14.07
N VAL A 445 7.21 -6.56 13.14
CA VAL A 445 5.86 -6.88 12.68
C VAL A 445 5.85 -7.11 11.18
N ASP A 446 5.19 -8.17 10.72
CA ASP A 446 4.76 -8.29 9.34
C ASP A 446 3.31 -7.76 9.22
N VAL A 447 3.08 -6.80 8.33
CA VAL A 447 1.72 -6.34 8.00
C VAL A 447 1.28 -7.07 6.75
N VAL A 448 0.31 -7.97 6.87
CA VAL A 448 0.02 -8.99 5.84
C VAL A 448 -1.48 -9.12 5.55
N PRO A 449 -1.86 -9.51 4.31
CA PRO A 449 -3.26 -9.83 4.02
C PRO A 449 -3.73 -11.07 4.80
N PRO A 450 -5.05 -11.18 5.11
CA PRO A 450 -5.59 -12.31 5.87
C PRO A 450 -5.46 -13.67 5.17
N SER A 451 -5.08 -13.68 3.90
CA SER A 451 -4.92 -14.90 3.09
C SER A 451 -3.60 -15.65 3.32
N VAL A 452 -2.63 -15.05 4.04
CA VAL A 452 -1.33 -15.69 4.28
C VAL A 452 -1.42 -16.86 5.26
N ASP A 453 -0.42 -17.74 5.22
CA ASP A 453 -0.23 -18.77 6.23
C ASP A 453 0.19 -18.13 7.57
N LEU A 454 -0.61 -18.34 8.61
CA LEU A 454 -0.39 -17.77 9.94
C LEU A 454 0.47 -18.65 10.86
N SER A 455 0.76 -19.89 10.48
CA SER A 455 1.42 -20.89 11.33
C SER A 455 2.82 -20.49 11.81
N GLY A 456 3.48 -19.57 11.11
CA GLY A 456 4.79 -19.05 11.45
C GLY A 456 4.80 -17.95 12.52
N TYR A 457 3.63 -17.38 12.87
CA TYR A 457 3.52 -16.28 13.82
C TYR A 457 3.10 -16.78 15.20
N ARG A 458 3.63 -16.16 16.24
CA ARG A 458 3.25 -16.40 17.64
C ARG A 458 2.03 -15.58 18.04
N LEU A 459 1.90 -14.38 17.48
CA LEU A 459 0.81 -13.45 17.74
C LEU A 459 0.30 -12.88 16.41
N VAL A 460 -1.02 -12.89 16.25
CA VAL A 460 -1.73 -12.26 15.13
C VAL A 460 -2.66 -11.17 15.68
N LEU A 461 -2.58 -9.97 15.13
CA LEU A 461 -3.51 -8.88 15.41
C LEU A 461 -4.47 -8.71 14.23
N ALA A 462 -5.75 -8.57 14.50
CA ALA A 462 -6.81 -8.26 13.53
C ALA A 462 -7.53 -6.96 13.95
N PRO A 463 -6.90 -5.78 13.73
CA PRO A 463 -7.51 -4.51 14.10
C PRO A 463 -8.61 -4.15 13.11
N THR A 464 -9.86 -4.02 13.61
CA THR A 464 -11.03 -3.60 12.82
C THR A 464 -11.17 -4.35 11.48
N LEU A 465 -10.82 -5.63 11.46
CA LEU A 465 -10.96 -6.49 10.28
C LEU A 465 -12.45 -6.71 9.99
N HIS A 466 -13.10 -5.69 9.42
CA HIS A 466 -14.55 -5.53 9.33
C HIS A 466 -15.20 -6.63 8.47
N LEU A 467 -14.72 -6.78 7.23
CA LEU A 467 -15.17 -7.81 6.31
C LEU A 467 -14.32 -9.07 6.50
N VAL A 468 -14.98 -10.19 6.74
CA VAL A 468 -14.31 -11.48 6.93
C VAL A 468 -15.10 -12.58 6.23
N THR A 469 -14.48 -13.27 5.28
CA THR A 469 -15.08 -14.45 4.63
C THR A 469 -15.07 -15.66 5.59
N ASP A 470 -15.95 -16.63 5.37
CA ASP A 470 -15.97 -17.87 6.16
C ASP A 470 -14.64 -18.62 6.08
N ALA A 471 -14.00 -18.63 4.91
CA ALA A 471 -12.69 -19.23 4.72
C ALA A 471 -11.60 -18.54 5.57
N THR A 472 -11.62 -17.21 5.66
CA THR A 472 -10.70 -16.44 6.51
C THR A 472 -10.98 -16.67 7.99
N ALA A 473 -12.25 -16.65 8.41
CA ALA A 473 -12.64 -16.97 9.78
C ALA A 473 -12.16 -18.38 10.20
N GLY A 474 -12.35 -19.38 9.33
CA GLY A 474 -11.89 -20.75 9.58
C GLY A 474 -10.36 -20.88 9.69
N ARG A 475 -9.58 -20.17 8.86
CA ARG A 475 -8.10 -20.16 8.98
C ARG A 475 -7.64 -19.53 10.30
N ILE A 476 -8.25 -18.40 10.68
CA ILE A 476 -7.91 -17.71 11.94
C ILE A 476 -8.30 -18.60 13.13
N ALA A 477 -9.45 -19.25 13.10
CA ALA A 477 -9.86 -20.19 14.14
C ALA A 477 -8.86 -21.36 14.27
N GLY A 478 -8.51 -22.01 13.17
CA GLY A 478 -7.55 -23.12 13.15
C GLY A 478 -6.15 -22.71 13.64
N TYR A 479 -5.71 -21.47 13.34
CA TYR A 479 -4.48 -20.91 13.89
C TYR A 479 -4.51 -20.85 15.42
N VAL A 480 -5.61 -20.33 16.01
CA VAL A 480 -5.76 -20.25 17.47
C VAL A 480 -5.87 -21.64 18.09
N GLU A 481 -6.71 -22.51 17.54
CA GLU A 481 -6.89 -23.89 18.01
C GLU A 481 -5.56 -24.66 18.06
N SER A 482 -4.64 -24.36 17.13
CA SER A 482 -3.31 -24.98 17.04
C SER A 482 -2.27 -24.37 17.99
N GLY A 483 -2.64 -23.38 18.82
CA GLY A 483 -1.75 -22.78 19.83
C GLY A 483 -1.32 -21.35 19.55
N GLY A 484 -1.81 -20.73 18.48
CA GLY A 484 -1.55 -19.33 18.16
C GLY A 484 -2.25 -18.35 19.11
N HIS A 485 -1.69 -17.16 19.27
CA HIS A 485 -2.31 -16.05 20.00
C HIS A 485 -2.95 -15.07 19.03
N LEU A 486 -4.21 -14.70 19.27
CA LEU A 486 -4.98 -13.78 18.45
C LEU A 486 -5.41 -12.56 19.28
N LEU A 487 -5.30 -11.36 18.73
CA LEU A 487 -5.92 -10.15 19.28
C LEU A 487 -6.83 -9.55 18.20
N VAL A 488 -8.13 -9.47 18.50
CA VAL A 488 -9.14 -8.85 17.64
C VAL A 488 -9.64 -7.58 18.29
N THR A 489 -9.87 -6.53 17.51
CA THR A 489 -10.43 -5.29 18.04
C THR A 489 -11.89 -5.12 17.61
N TYR A 490 -12.56 -4.16 18.24
CA TYR A 490 -13.92 -3.78 17.90
C TYR A 490 -14.15 -3.61 16.40
N PHE A 491 -15.40 -3.78 15.98
CA PHE A 491 -15.85 -3.64 14.59
C PHE A 491 -15.17 -4.61 13.61
N SER A 492 -14.64 -5.75 14.10
CA SER A 492 -14.09 -6.84 13.28
C SER A 492 -15.12 -7.94 13.05
N GLY A 493 -15.07 -8.61 11.90
CA GLY A 493 -15.92 -9.78 11.58
C GLY A 493 -17.41 -9.47 11.59
N ILE A 494 -17.79 -8.28 11.20
CA ILE A 494 -19.16 -7.77 11.22
C ILE A 494 -19.93 -8.26 10.01
N VAL A 495 -19.30 -8.17 8.82
CA VAL A 495 -19.94 -8.49 7.53
C VAL A 495 -19.21 -9.61 6.80
N ASP A 496 -19.93 -10.25 5.87
CA ASP A 496 -19.41 -11.24 4.92
C ASP A 496 -18.85 -10.55 3.65
N GLU A 497 -18.50 -11.33 2.64
CA GLU A 497 -17.95 -10.86 1.36
C GLU A 497 -18.92 -10.00 0.53
N ASN A 498 -20.22 -10.00 0.86
CA ASN A 498 -21.25 -9.18 0.23
C ASN A 498 -21.65 -7.97 1.07
N ASP A 499 -20.87 -7.65 2.10
CA ASP A 499 -21.19 -6.59 3.07
C ASP A 499 -22.51 -6.87 3.84
N HIS A 500 -22.93 -8.13 3.95
CA HIS A 500 -24.09 -8.52 4.75
C HIS A 500 -23.68 -8.73 6.20
N ILE A 501 -24.43 -8.13 7.11
CA ILE A 501 -24.23 -8.32 8.55
C ILE A 501 -24.46 -9.78 8.92
N ARG A 502 -23.51 -10.36 9.66
CA ARG A 502 -23.62 -11.69 10.24
C ARG A 502 -24.58 -11.66 11.41
N LEU A 503 -25.69 -12.42 11.28
CA LEU A 503 -26.74 -12.46 12.28
C LEU A 503 -26.33 -13.21 13.55
N GLY A 504 -26.96 -12.88 14.69
CA GLY A 504 -26.73 -13.53 15.98
C GLY A 504 -25.90 -12.72 16.97
N GLY A 505 -25.51 -11.50 16.63
CA GLY A 505 -24.67 -10.58 17.41
C GLY A 505 -23.28 -10.44 16.81
N TYR A 506 -22.43 -9.64 17.45
CA TYR A 506 -21.10 -9.31 16.95
C TYR A 506 -20.01 -9.85 17.90
N PRO A 507 -18.79 -10.02 17.40
CA PRO A 507 -18.33 -10.11 16.01
C PRO A 507 -18.68 -11.49 15.42
N GLY A 508 -19.64 -11.53 14.47
CA GLY A 508 -20.25 -12.78 13.99
C GLY A 508 -19.27 -13.81 13.44
N ALA A 509 -18.23 -13.36 12.73
CA ALA A 509 -17.19 -14.25 12.20
C ALA A 509 -16.30 -14.89 13.28
N PHE A 510 -16.25 -14.33 14.49
CA PHE A 510 -15.28 -14.69 15.54
C PHE A 510 -15.92 -15.15 16.87
N HIS A 511 -17.25 -15.31 16.94
CA HIS A 511 -17.95 -15.67 18.17
C HIS A 511 -17.31 -16.86 18.90
N ALA A 512 -17.10 -17.96 18.19
CA ALA A 512 -16.59 -19.20 18.79
C ALA A 512 -15.15 -19.05 19.31
N VAL A 513 -14.31 -18.36 18.56
CA VAL A 513 -12.90 -18.15 18.92
C VAL A 513 -12.76 -17.18 20.09
N LEU A 514 -13.53 -16.08 20.07
CA LEU A 514 -13.46 -15.02 21.07
C LEU A 514 -14.28 -15.31 22.33
N GLY A 515 -15.28 -16.20 22.26
CA GLY A 515 -16.13 -16.52 23.40
C GLY A 515 -16.95 -15.33 23.92
N VAL A 516 -17.33 -14.41 23.04
CA VAL A 516 -18.10 -13.20 23.34
C VAL A 516 -19.27 -13.02 22.39
N ARG A 517 -20.24 -12.21 22.81
CA ARG A 517 -21.36 -11.75 21.98
C ARG A 517 -21.68 -10.30 22.30
N THR A 518 -21.54 -9.43 21.33
CA THR A 518 -21.98 -8.03 21.40
C THR A 518 -23.39 -7.90 20.85
N GLU A 519 -24.26 -7.25 21.60
CA GLU A 519 -25.66 -7.05 21.25
C GLU A 519 -25.89 -5.72 20.51
N GLU A 520 -25.14 -4.67 20.90
CA GLU A 520 -25.33 -3.33 20.38
C GLU A 520 -24.02 -2.53 20.41
N PHE A 521 -23.85 -1.70 19.41
CA PHE A 521 -22.75 -0.73 19.33
C PHE A 521 -23.12 0.56 20.06
N PHE A 522 -22.17 1.09 20.82
CA PHE A 522 -22.28 2.38 21.52
C PHE A 522 -21.14 3.30 21.12
N PRO A 523 -21.17 3.88 19.91
CA PRO A 523 -20.17 4.87 19.49
C PRO A 523 -20.17 6.07 20.45
N LEU A 524 -18.99 6.57 20.76
CA LEU A 524 -18.83 7.75 21.59
C LEU A 524 -18.75 9.01 20.73
N PRO A 525 -19.41 10.11 21.12
CA PRO A 525 -19.24 11.40 20.48
C PRO A 525 -17.77 11.87 20.51
N PRO A 526 -17.35 12.73 19.57
CA PRO A 526 -16.01 13.30 19.57
C PRO A 526 -15.64 13.92 20.92
N GLY A 527 -14.46 13.54 21.44
CA GLY A 527 -13.95 14.03 22.72
C GLY A 527 -14.54 13.37 23.97
N ALA A 528 -15.59 12.55 23.82
CA ALA A 528 -16.12 11.76 24.94
C ALA A 528 -15.19 10.59 25.26
N THR A 529 -15.06 10.31 26.56
CA THR A 529 -14.27 9.19 27.06
C THR A 529 -15.03 8.44 28.13
N VAL A 530 -14.68 7.17 28.35
CA VAL A 530 -15.16 6.32 29.43
C VAL A 530 -13.97 5.72 30.17
N ALA A 531 -14.11 5.56 31.48
CA ALA A 531 -13.10 4.85 32.26
C ALA A 531 -13.24 3.34 32.10
N VAL A 532 -12.11 2.64 32.04
CA VAL A 532 -12.04 1.18 31.94
C VAL A 532 -11.13 0.67 33.05
N HIS A 533 -11.65 -0.24 33.90
CA HIS A 533 -10.89 -0.80 35.01
C HIS A 533 -10.43 -2.23 34.69
N PRO A 534 -9.10 -2.46 34.62
CA PRO A 534 -8.56 -3.81 34.61
C PRO A 534 -8.96 -4.59 35.86
N VAL A 535 -9.32 -5.87 35.70
CA VAL A 535 -9.80 -6.73 36.83
C VAL A 535 -8.69 -6.98 37.87
N ALA A 536 -7.44 -7.06 37.41
CA ALA A 536 -6.32 -7.48 38.27
C ALA A 536 -5.24 -6.43 38.51
N THR A 537 -5.34 -5.23 37.93
CA THR A 537 -4.26 -4.21 37.99
C THR A 537 -4.81 -2.79 38.13
N SER A 538 -4.01 -1.89 38.69
CA SER A 538 -4.17 -0.42 38.64
C SER A 538 -3.01 0.16 37.84
N PRO A 539 -3.16 1.28 37.12
CA PRO A 539 -4.26 2.28 37.17
C PRO A 539 -5.44 1.98 36.23
N ALA A 540 -6.49 2.80 36.32
CA ALA A 540 -7.59 2.84 35.38
C ALA A 540 -7.09 3.22 33.97
N TRP A 541 -7.71 2.66 32.94
CA TRP A 541 -7.52 2.97 31.54
C TRP A 541 -8.61 3.95 31.07
N THR A 542 -8.37 4.61 29.95
CA THR A 542 -9.35 5.45 29.28
C THR A 542 -9.67 4.88 27.90
N ALA A 543 -10.95 4.89 27.54
CA ALA A 543 -11.43 4.52 26.21
C ALA A 543 -12.16 5.68 25.55
N SER A 544 -12.14 5.73 24.23
CA SER A 544 -12.78 6.75 23.39
C SER A 544 -13.38 6.12 22.14
N THR A 545 -14.04 6.92 21.31
CA THR A 545 -14.52 6.58 19.95
C THR A 545 -15.60 5.50 19.92
N TRP A 546 -15.42 4.38 20.62
CA TRP A 546 -16.25 3.18 20.50
C TRP A 546 -16.36 2.41 21.79
N THR A 547 -17.58 1.93 22.09
CA THR A 547 -17.86 0.98 23.15
C THR A 547 -18.94 -0.01 22.68
N GLU A 548 -19.11 -1.14 23.36
CA GLU A 548 -20.02 -2.20 22.98
C GLU A 548 -20.77 -2.79 24.18
N LEU A 549 -22.08 -3.03 24.03
CA LEU A 549 -22.83 -3.84 24.97
C LEU A 549 -22.52 -5.32 24.70
N MET A 550 -21.55 -5.86 25.42
CA MET A 550 -20.99 -7.19 25.23
C MET A 550 -21.21 -8.10 26.43
N SER A 551 -21.51 -9.36 26.17
CA SER A 551 -21.53 -10.44 27.13
C SER A 551 -20.46 -11.49 26.79
N THR A 552 -19.99 -12.23 27.81
CA THR A 552 -19.07 -13.36 27.63
C THR A 552 -19.87 -14.66 27.61
N THR A 553 -19.47 -15.60 26.75
CA THR A 553 -19.98 -16.99 26.73
C THR A 553 -18.96 -17.93 27.37
N THR A 554 -17.73 -17.96 26.85
CA THR A 554 -16.62 -18.77 27.39
C THR A 554 -15.42 -17.89 27.78
N ALA A 555 -15.38 -16.63 27.34
CA ALA A 555 -14.28 -15.72 27.64
C ALA A 555 -14.32 -15.18 29.07
N GLU A 556 -13.14 -14.84 29.58
CA GLU A 556 -12.95 -14.15 30.86
C GLU A 556 -12.77 -12.65 30.63
N ALA A 557 -13.40 -11.82 31.48
CA ALA A 557 -13.19 -10.38 31.44
C ALA A 557 -11.82 -10.00 32.00
N VAL A 558 -11.06 -9.27 31.21
CA VAL A 558 -9.76 -8.70 31.59
C VAL A 558 -9.91 -7.27 32.10
N ALA A 559 -10.83 -6.51 31.50
CA ALA A 559 -11.18 -5.16 31.93
C ALA A 559 -12.67 -4.91 31.68
N ARG A 560 -13.25 -3.98 32.48
CA ARG A 560 -14.66 -3.59 32.39
C ARG A 560 -14.80 -2.08 32.31
N TYR A 561 -15.83 -1.60 31.62
CA TYR A 561 -16.21 -0.20 31.70
C TYR A 561 -16.56 0.15 33.15
N ALA A 562 -16.07 1.28 33.63
CA ALA A 562 -16.25 1.68 35.03
C ALA A 562 -17.34 2.73 35.20
N ASP A 563 -17.69 3.46 34.15
CA ASP A 563 -18.69 4.50 34.11
C ASP A 563 -19.55 4.47 32.86
N GLY A 564 -20.45 5.43 32.73
CA GLY A 564 -21.35 5.54 31.58
C GLY A 564 -22.45 4.47 31.55
N PRO A 565 -23.17 4.35 30.44
CA PRO A 565 -24.31 3.43 30.31
C PRO A 565 -23.91 1.95 30.34
N LEU A 566 -22.64 1.65 30.08
CA LEU A 566 -22.10 0.29 30.04
C LEU A 566 -21.28 -0.07 31.29
N ALA A 567 -21.40 0.68 32.39
CA ALA A 567 -20.67 0.37 33.61
C ALA A 567 -20.85 -1.10 34.06
N GLY A 568 -19.74 -1.81 34.29
CA GLY A 568 -19.71 -3.23 34.64
C GLY A 568 -19.68 -4.21 33.44
N VAL A 569 -19.97 -3.74 32.23
CA VAL A 569 -19.86 -4.56 30.99
C VAL A 569 -18.38 -4.81 30.68
N PRO A 570 -17.99 -6.03 30.20
CA PRO A 570 -16.63 -6.29 29.76
C PRO A 570 -16.21 -5.34 28.60
N ALA A 571 -15.00 -4.78 28.68
CA ALA A 571 -14.40 -3.94 27.64
C ALA A 571 -13.22 -4.65 26.96
N VAL A 572 -12.53 -5.54 27.71
CA VAL A 572 -11.46 -6.40 27.18
C VAL A 572 -11.66 -7.79 27.75
N THR A 573 -11.55 -8.80 26.88
CA THR A 573 -11.71 -10.21 27.27
C THR A 573 -10.58 -11.07 26.72
N VAL A 574 -10.40 -12.25 27.29
CA VAL A 574 -9.54 -13.31 26.77
C VAL A 574 -10.29 -14.65 26.81
N ASN A 575 -10.18 -15.42 25.75
CA ASN A 575 -10.74 -16.75 25.63
C ASN A 575 -9.63 -17.78 25.39
N THR A 576 -9.78 -18.98 25.96
CA THR A 576 -8.97 -20.13 25.58
C THR A 576 -9.70 -20.91 24.51
N CYS A 577 -9.07 -21.10 23.35
CA CYS A 577 -9.65 -21.83 22.22
C CYS A 577 -8.63 -22.84 21.72
N GLY A 578 -8.93 -24.16 21.91
CA GLY A 578 -7.95 -25.21 21.66
C GLY A 578 -6.70 -25.06 22.53
N ALA A 579 -5.53 -25.02 21.92
CA ALA A 579 -4.25 -24.80 22.60
C ALA A 579 -3.83 -23.32 22.66
N GLY A 580 -4.56 -22.41 22.01
CA GLY A 580 -4.24 -20.99 21.89
C GLY A 580 -5.13 -20.08 22.70
N ARG A 581 -4.92 -18.77 22.53
CA ARG A 581 -5.66 -17.71 23.22
C ARG A 581 -6.13 -16.64 22.27
N ALA A 582 -7.35 -16.17 22.47
CA ALA A 582 -7.96 -15.10 21.68
C ALA A 582 -8.40 -13.94 22.58
N TRP A 583 -7.88 -12.76 22.29
CA TRP A 583 -8.18 -11.51 22.98
C TRP A 583 -9.17 -10.69 22.16
N TYR A 584 -10.12 -10.06 22.84
CA TYR A 584 -11.03 -9.11 22.21
C TYR A 584 -11.00 -7.77 22.94
N VAL A 585 -10.85 -6.69 22.17
CA VAL A 585 -10.82 -5.30 22.66
C VAL A 585 -12.02 -4.57 22.08
N ALA A 586 -13.09 -4.43 22.88
CA ALA A 586 -14.39 -3.90 22.48
C ALA A 586 -14.44 -2.35 22.46
N THR A 587 -13.30 -1.69 22.48
CA THR A 587 -13.19 -0.24 22.57
C THR A 587 -11.86 0.27 22.02
N GLN A 588 -11.75 1.58 21.76
CA GLN A 588 -10.47 2.20 21.49
C GLN A 588 -9.83 2.69 22.80
N LEU A 589 -8.84 1.94 23.26
CA LEU A 589 -8.05 2.30 24.44
C LEU A 589 -7.10 3.47 24.15
N ASP A 590 -6.79 4.27 25.16
CA ASP A 590 -5.72 5.24 25.07
C ASP A 590 -4.34 4.59 24.84
N PRO A 591 -3.31 5.33 24.39
CA PRO A 591 -2.00 4.75 24.09
C PRO A 591 -1.34 4.02 25.27
N ALA A 592 -1.50 4.52 26.49
CA ALA A 592 -0.89 3.91 27.68
C ALA A 592 -1.60 2.60 28.05
N ALA A 593 -2.92 2.57 27.97
CA ALA A 593 -3.73 1.37 28.16
C ALA A 593 -3.43 0.31 27.09
N THR A 594 -3.33 0.75 25.82
CA THR A 594 -2.95 -0.13 24.69
C THR A 594 -1.57 -0.76 24.91
N ALA A 595 -0.58 0.03 25.33
CA ALA A 595 0.75 -0.47 25.64
C ALA A 595 0.75 -1.47 26.81
N ALA A 596 0.00 -1.18 27.87
CA ALA A 596 -0.11 -2.07 29.04
C ALA A 596 -0.77 -3.42 28.68
N LEU A 597 -1.86 -3.38 27.91
CA LEU A 597 -2.51 -4.59 27.40
C LEU A 597 -1.57 -5.39 26.48
N LEU A 598 -0.93 -4.70 25.55
CA LEU A 598 -0.03 -5.32 24.58
C LEU A 598 1.17 -5.98 25.25
N ALA A 599 1.76 -5.36 26.28
CA ALA A 599 2.86 -5.95 27.04
C ALA A 599 2.45 -7.31 27.66
N ARG A 600 1.21 -7.42 28.18
CA ARG A 600 0.67 -8.68 28.68
C ARG A 600 0.48 -9.70 27.56
N VAL A 601 -0.12 -9.31 26.44
CA VAL A 601 -0.36 -10.19 25.28
C VAL A 601 0.95 -10.72 24.70
N LEU A 602 1.95 -9.86 24.53
CA LEU A 602 3.30 -10.24 24.04
C LEU A 602 3.98 -11.21 25.00
N GLY A 603 3.89 -10.96 26.32
CA GLY A 603 4.43 -11.85 27.33
C GLY A 603 3.80 -13.25 27.29
N GLU A 604 2.45 -13.33 27.16
CA GLU A 604 1.75 -14.61 27.05
C GLU A 604 2.06 -15.33 25.73
N ALA A 605 2.27 -14.60 24.63
CA ALA A 605 2.67 -15.15 23.33
C ALA A 605 4.18 -15.46 23.25
N ALA A 606 4.95 -15.20 24.31
CA ALA A 606 6.42 -15.34 24.35
C ALA A 606 7.13 -14.60 23.20
N VAL A 607 6.63 -13.41 22.84
CA VAL A 607 7.26 -12.52 21.87
C VAL A 607 8.16 -11.54 22.58
N SER A 608 9.37 -11.37 22.08
CA SER A 608 10.36 -10.43 22.61
C SER A 608 10.75 -9.37 21.56
N PRO A 609 11.21 -8.19 21.98
CA PRO A 609 11.73 -7.19 21.06
C PRO A 609 12.96 -7.72 20.30
N ALA A 610 13.25 -7.15 19.14
CA ALA A 610 14.40 -7.51 18.30
C ALA A 610 15.74 -7.33 19.04
N ALA A 611 15.82 -6.31 19.90
CA ALA A 611 16.87 -6.06 20.90
C ALA A 611 16.37 -5.04 21.91
N GLU A 612 17.03 -4.98 23.07
CA GLU A 612 16.82 -3.87 24.02
C GLU A 612 17.37 -2.57 23.43
N ALA A 613 16.56 -1.51 23.42
CA ALA A 613 16.93 -0.20 22.93
C ALA A 613 16.33 0.91 23.80
N THR A 614 16.97 2.08 23.79
CA THR A 614 16.41 3.27 24.44
C THR A 614 15.21 3.82 23.65
N PRO A 615 14.23 4.47 24.28
CA PRO A 615 13.12 5.11 23.58
C PRO A 615 13.60 5.99 22.42
N GLY A 616 12.96 5.86 21.25
CA GLY A 616 13.33 6.58 20.04
C GLY A 616 14.46 5.95 19.22
N VAL A 617 15.03 4.84 19.68
CA VAL A 617 15.92 4.00 18.87
C VAL A 617 15.17 2.76 18.40
N GLU A 618 15.02 2.63 17.11
CA GLU A 618 14.45 1.45 16.46
C GLU A 618 15.52 0.43 16.15
N VAL A 619 15.24 -0.85 16.39
CA VAL A 619 16.15 -1.94 16.04
C VAL A 619 15.47 -2.92 15.12
N VAL A 620 16.04 -3.13 13.93
CA VAL A 620 15.52 -4.08 12.94
C VAL A 620 16.63 -5.07 12.57
N ARG A 621 16.26 -6.33 12.37
CA ARG A 621 17.20 -7.39 11.99
C ARG A 621 16.86 -7.96 10.61
N ARG A 622 17.85 -7.96 9.73
CA ARG A 622 17.82 -8.72 8.47
C ARG A 622 18.70 -9.95 8.58
N ARG A 623 18.32 -11.03 7.91
CA ARG A 623 19.03 -12.31 7.92
C ARG A 623 19.29 -12.81 6.52
N SER A 624 20.52 -13.27 6.28
CA SER A 624 20.90 -14.11 5.15
C SER A 624 21.30 -15.51 5.66
N PRO A 625 21.56 -16.48 4.79
CA PRO A 625 22.14 -17.76 5.21
C PRO A 625 23.50 -17.61 5.90
N GLU A 626 24.24 -16.55 5.60
CA GLU A 626 25.63 -16.32 6.03
C GLU A 626 25.74 -15.42 7.26
N ALA A 627 24.77 -14.47 7.46
CA ALA A 627 24.90 -13.45 8.49
C ALA A 627 23.57 -12.88 8.96
N ASP A 628 23.59 -12.38 10.20
CA ASP A 628 22.55 -11.50 10.77
C ASP A 628 23.06 -10.05 10.74
N TYR A 629 22.25 -9.15 10.19
CA TYR A 629 22.53 -7.71 10.10
C TYR A 629 21.59 -6.97 11.04
N LEU A 630 22.13 -6.20 11.97
CA LEU A 630 21.36 -5.42 12.92
C LEU A 630 21.43 -3.94 12.57
N PHE A 631 20.29 -3.34 12.33
CA PHE A 631 20.13 -1.90 12.12
C PHE A 631 19.65 -1.24 13.41
N ALA A 632 20.36 -0.23 13.87
CA ALA A 632 19.93 0.66 14.95
C ALA A 632 19.70 2.06 14.36
N LEU A 633 18.46 2.49 14.35
CA LEU A 633 18.00 3.75 13.75
C LEU A 633 17.61 4.70 14.87
N ASN A 634 18.32 5.83 14.99
CA ASN A 634 18.06 6.82 16.02
C ASN A 634 17.14 7.93 15.48
N HIS A 635 15.92 8.00 16.01
CA HIS A 635 14.91 9.01 15.66
C HIS A 635 14.83 10.15 16.68
N THR A 636 15.77 10.24 17.64
CA THR A 636 15.73 11.25 18.72
C THR A 636 16.54 12.51 18.43
N ALA A 637 17.13 12.67 17.27
CA ALA A 637 18.05 13.79 16.97
C ALA A 637 17.33 15.01 16.45
#